data_be91931f0464760d357a2c604b33fb17
#
_entry.id   be91931f0464760d357a2c604b33fb17
#
_cell.length_a   1.000
_cell.length_b   1.000
_cell.length_c   1.000
_cell.angle_alpha   90.00
_cell.angle_beta   90.00
_cell.angle_gamma   90.00
#
_symmetry.space_group_name_H-M   'P 1'
#
loop_
_entity.id
_entity.type
_entity.pdbx_description
1 polymer ?
#
loop_
_entity_poly.entity_id
_entity_poly.type
_entity_poly.pdbx_seq_one_letter_code
_entity_poly.pdbx_strand_id
1 'polypeptide(L)'
;MQCYTELLPPTGVTHALSVPFLSATANNLVVVRTSLLQIFSLLDTTRPEDGTTNDGLTRPNQSGATKLILEKECSLPGTVTDVSRVKILNSKSGGEAILLAFRNAKLSLVEWDQERHNISTVSIHYYERDDLARSPWVPDLGSCGSSLSVDPSSSCAVFNFGIRNLAILPFHQPGDDLVMDDYDSGDEGNRADHAAGVDKSKDGTAYQTPYASSFVLPMAALDPSLLHPISFTFLYEYREPTFGILYSQISTSTALLHERKDAVFYTVFTLDLEQRASTTLLSVSRLPSDLFKVVALPPPVGGALLIGSNELVHVDQAGKTNAVGVNEFSRQVSAFSMADQSDMALRLEGCAVERLSDSDGDLLLVLSSGDMALVNFRLDGRSVSGISVHCLPAHVAGGIMKSGPSCSVFLGNGRIFLGSEDADSLLLSCSSSAPGTKKPRSHHKRDGDDFGDLSDEDQSEDDAYEDDLYSTAPTMPDNGRRASTEESTFGSYTFQVDDSLFNAGPLRDIALGKSFSNIEVEGHDVGDVSADLELVASQGTDRSGGLVVMKREIDPRVVTSMKIDSADYVWTASVTHERTALSNAADRTEKKEARHYVIVSKSQDSEKEDSEVFLLKGHDLKPFKAPEFNPNEDFTIDVGALADKTRLVQVLRNEVRSYDIGECYVSARRMSKIESY
;
A
#
# COMPACT_ATOMS: atom_id res chain seq x y z
N MET A 1 -30.34 24.66 2.86
CA MET A 1 -28.88 24.69 2.93
C MET A 1 -28.47 23.43 3.67
N GLN A 2 -27.70 22.53 3.04
CA GLN A 2 -27.17 21.34 3.69
C GLN A 2 -25.72 21.65 4.07
N CYS A 3 -25.34 21.34 5.31
CA CYS A 3 -23.98 21.50 5.80
C CYS A 3 -23.39 20.11 6.02
N TYR A 4 -22.24 19.83 5.41
CA TYR A 4 -21.51 18.59 5.59
C TYR A 4 -20.25 18.90 6.38
N THR A 5 -20.02 18.13 7.43
CA THR A 5 -18.81 18.21 8.24
C THR A 5 -18.23 16.82 8.36
N GLU A 6 -16.96 16.67 8.02
CA GLU A 6 -16.21 15.44 8.26
C GLU A 6 -15.85 15.36 9.75
N LEU A 7 -16.31 14.31 10.42
CA LEU A 7 -16.04 14.09 11.84
C LEU A 7 -14.81 13.20 12.04
N LEU A 8 -14.58 12.28 11.12
CA LEU A 8 -13.47 11.33 11.13
C LEU A 8 -13.00 11.13 9.70
N PRO A 9 -11.68 11.14 9.41
CA PRO A 9 -11.18 10.79 8.10
C PRO A 9 -11.56 9.35 7.74
N PRO A 10 -11.62 8.99 6.44
CA PRO A 10 -11.98 7.65 6.01
C PRO A 10 -10.99 6.63 6.59
N THR A 11 -11.50 5.57 7.22
CA THR A 11 -10.70 4.54 7.90
C THR A 11 -10.62 3.23 7.12
N GLY A 12 -11.57 2.95 6.23
CA GLY A 12 -11.55 1.78 5.35
C GLY A 12 -10.45 1.87 4.29
N VAL A 13 -9.71 0.80 4.10
CA VAL A 13 -8.66 0.72 3.08
C VAL A 13 -9.27 0.30 1.75
N THR A 14 -9.15 1.16 0.74
CA THR A 14 -9.64 0.88 -0.63
C THR A 14 -8.56 0.27 -1.52
N HIS A 15 -7.33 0.78 -1.42
CA HIS A 15 -6.20 0.31 -2.22
C HIS A 15 -4.94 0.28 -1.36
N ALA A 16 -4.01 -0.59 -1.72
CA ALA A 16 -2.69 -0.64 -1.11
C ALA A 16 -1.63 -0.97 -2.16
N LEU A 17 -0.39 -0.59 -1.90
CA LEU A 17 0.72 -0.74 -2.82
C LEU A 17 2.03 -0.93 -2.06
N SER A 18 2.85 -1.90 -2.49
CA SER A 18 4.25 -2.05 -2.05
C SER A 18 5.17 -1.31 -3.00
N VAL A 19 5.92 -0.34 -2.51
CA VAL A 19 6.77 0.52 -3.34
C VAL A 19 7.97 1.05 -2.55
N PRO A 20 9.18 1.08 -3.13
CA PRO A 20 10.32 1.80 -2.56
C PRO A 20 10.14 3.31 -2.76
N PHE A 21 9.29 3.96 -1.92
CA PHE A 21 8.83 5.33 -2.13
C PHE A 21 9.73 6.37 -1.47
N LEU A 22 10.09 6.14 -0.20
CA LEU A 22 10.90 7.09 0.58
C LEU A 22 12.37 7.11 0.14
N SER A 23 12.87 5.99 -0.35
CA SER A 23 14.22 5.82 -0.92
C SER A 23 14.29 4.61 -1.82
N ALA A 24 15.36 4.46 -2.60
CA ALA A 24 15.56 3.34 -3.52
C ALA A 24 15.57 1.96 -2.83
N THR A 25 15.94 1.89 -1.56
CA THR A 25 16.04 0.65 -0.78
C THR A 25 14.94 0.48 0.25
N ALA A 26 14.03 1.46 0.39
CA ALA A 26 12.94 1.38 1.33
C ALA A 26 11.91 0.32 0.90
N ASN A 27 11.31 -0.34 1.86
CA ASN A 27 10.13 -1.16 1.65
C ASN A 27 8.95 -0.46 2.33
N ASN A 28 8.19 0.30 1.56
CA ASN A 28 7.06 1.04 2.07
C ASN A 28 5.74 0.41 1.65
N LEU A 29 4.81 0.38 2.59
CA LEU A 29 3.41 0.12 2.31
C LEU A 29 2.69 1.46 2.15
N VAL A 30 2.15 1.70 0.99
CA VAL A 30 1.27 2.85 0.72
C VAL A 30 -0.16 2.38 0.76
N VAL A 31 -0.97 3.02 1.60
CA VAL A 31 -2.38 2.70 1.81
C VAL A 31 -3.23 3.89 1.37
N VAL A 32 -4.27 3.62 0.61
CA VAL A 32 -5.25 4.63 0.18
C VAL A 32 -6.59 4.34 0.86
N ARG A 33 -7.15 5.38 1.46
CA ARG A 33 -8.47 5.38 2.09
C ARG A 33 -9.32 6.46 1.43
N THR A 34 -9.94 6.12 0.31
CA THR A 34 -10.78 7.04 -0.49
C THR A 34 -10.06 8.32 -0.94
N SER A 35 -9.90 9.30 -0.06
CA SER A 35 -9.24 10.60 -0.30
C SER A 35 -8.04 10.87 0.60
N LEU A 36 -7.57 9.84 1.30
CA LEU A 36 -6.45 9.89 2.22
C LEU A 36 -5.36 8.89 1.78
N LEU A 37 -4.12 9.34 1.70
CA LEU A 37 -2.96 8.50 1.40
C LEU A 37 -2.07 8.45 2.62
N GLN A 38 -1.75 7.24 3.06
CA GLN A 38 -0.86 6.98 4.19
C GLN A 38 0.34 6.16 3.72
N ILE A 39 1.52 6.54 4.19
CA ILE A 39 2.79 5.89 3.88
C ILE A 39 3.32 5.26 5.16
N PHE A 40 3.55 3.95 5.14
CA PHE A 40 4.08 3.18 6.26
C PHE A 40 5.44 2.60 5.93
N SER A 41 6.31 2.56 6.92
CA SER A 41 7.55 1.77 6.92
C SER A 41 7.34 0.52 7.77
N LEU A 42 8.00 -0.57 7.38
CA LEU A 42 7.97 -1.83 8.11
C LEU A 42 9.15 -1.88 9.08
N LEU A 43 8.87 -2.03 10.37
CA LEU A 43 9.87 -2.19 11.41
C LEU A 43 9.82 -3.60 12.00
N ASP A 44 10.92 -4.33 11.87
CA ASP A 44 11.07 -5.62 12.51
C ASP A 44 11.45 -5.42 13.98
N THR A 45 10.54 -5.77 14.87
CA THR A 45 10.83 -5.79 16.31
C THR A 45 11.61 -7.06 16.64
N THR A 46 12.93 -6.99 16.57
CA THR A 46 13.77 -8.00 17.22
C THR A 46 13.60 -7.84 18.72
N ARG A 47 13.08 -8.87 19.40
CA ARG A 47 13.12 -8.90 20.86
C ARG A 47 14.58 -8.83 21.29
N PRO A 48 14.98 -7.86 22.13
CA PRO A 48 16.32 -7.91 22.72
C PRO A 48 16.44 -9.24 23.45
N GLU A 49 17.50 -9.97 23.19
CA GLU A 49 17.92 -11.11 24.01
C GLU A 49 18.34 -10.54 25.37
N ASP A 50 17.37 -10.35 26.26
CA ASP A 50 17.68 -10.12 27.66
C ASP A 50 18.31 -11.40 28.19
N GLY A 51 19.62 -11.29 28.35
CA GLY A 51 20.45 -12.32 28.98
C GLY A 51 19.92 -12.70 30.35
N THR A 52 20.03 -14.01 30.63
CA THR A 52 19.88 -14.65 31.93
C THR A 52 18.46 -14.87 32.45
N THR A 53 17.80 -15.92 31.92
CA THR A 53 17.11 -16.88 32.80
C THR A 53 17.46 -18.31 32.34
N ASN A 54 18.19 -19.01 33.19
CA ASN A 54 18.45 -20.43 33.13
C ASN A 54 17.14 -21.20 33.34
N ASP A 55 16.38 -21.43 32.29
CA ASP A 55 15.39 -22.52 32.27
C ASP A 55 15.41 -23.12 30.86
N GLY A 56 15.94 -24.33 30.80
CA GLY A 56 16.25 -25.09 29.58
C GLY A 56 15.04 -25.58 28.81
N LEU A 57 14.11 -24.69 28.46
CA LEU A 57 13.03 -24.93 27.52
C LEU A 57 13.14 -23.92 26.37
N THR A 58 14.03 -24.23 25.43
CA THR A 58 14.07 -23.58 24.12
C THR A 58 12.74 -23.79 23.40
N ARG A 59 11.88 -22.77 23.44
CA ARG A 59 10.75 -22.68 22.50
C ARG A 59 11.31 -22.35 21.12
N PRO A 60 11.02 -23.15 20.09
CA PRO A 60 11.49 -22.88 18.74
C PRO A 60 10.75 -21.67 18.15
N ASN A 61 11.53 -20.73 17.59
CA ASN A 61 11.14 -19.68 16.65
C ASN A 61 9.88 -18.87 17.01
N GLN A 62 10.01 -17.89 17.89
CA GLN A 62 9.19 -16.69 17.80
C GLN A 62 9.96 -15.69 16.93
N SER A 63 9.64 -15.67 15.62
CA SER A 63 10.00 -14.55 14.75
C SER A 63 9.46 -13.27 15.37
N GLY A 64 10.27 -12.21 15.45
CA GLY A 64 9.82 -10.91 15.92
C GLY A 64 8.65 -10.42 15.07
N ALA A 65 7.62 -9.86 15.70
CA ALA A 65 6.49 -9.28 14.97
C ALA A 65 6.94 -8.04 14.19
N THR A 66 6.43 -7.88 12.97
CA THR A 66 6.66 -6.67 12.15
C THR A 66 5.60 -5.64 12.49
N LYS A 67 6.00 -4.37 12.66
CA LYS A 67 5.12 -3.25 12.94
C LYS A 67 5.06 -2.28 11.77
N LEU A 68 3.87 -1.71 11.55
CA LEU A 68 3.63 -0.63 10.60
C LEU A 68 3.84 0.71 11.29
N ILE A 69 4.84 1.45 10.84
CA ILE A 69 5.14 2.81 11.34
C ILE A 69 4.62 3.81 10.32
N LEU A 70 3.71 4.67 10.73
CA LEU A 70 3.17 5.74 9.89
C LEU A 70 4.23 6.84 9.72
N GLU A 71 4.75 6.98 8.51
CA GLU A 71 5.72 8.02 8.15
C GLU A 71 5.03 9.32 7.73
N LYS A 72 3.95 9.20 6.97
CA LYS A 72 3.23 10.36 6.46
C LYS A 72 1.78 10.04 6.15
N GLU A 73 0.94 11.04 6.41
CA GLU A 73 -0.45 11.08 6.00
C GLU A 73 -0.69 12.31 5.12
N CYS A 74 -1.38 12.13 4.00
CA CYS A 74 -1.65 13.18 3.03
C CYS A 74 -3.10 13.14 2.58
N SER A 75 -3.82 14.25 2.75
CA SER A 75 -5.14 14.42 2.17
C SER A 75 -5.04 14.66 0.66
N LEU A 76 -5.82 13.94 -0.12
CA LEU A 76 -5.83 14.01 -1.58
C LEU A 76 -7.03 14.84 -2.08
N PRO A 77 -6.88 15.56 -3.21
CA PRO A 77 -7.92 16.44 -3.73
C PRO A 77 -9.02 15.69 -4.52
N GLY A 78 -9.40 14.50 -4.09
CA GLY A 78 -10.45 13.72 -4.74
C GLY A 78 -10.48 12.26 -4.33
N THR A 79 -11.48 11.53 -4.80
CA THR A 79 -11.62 10.09 -4.58
C THR A 79 -10.69 9.33 -5.52
N VAL A 80 -9.78 8.57 -4.94
CA VAL A 80 -8.90 7.66 -5.69
C VAL A 80 -9.70 6.44 -6.14
N THR A 81 -9.54 6.07 -7.39
CA THR A 81 -10.21 4.90 -7.99
C THR A 81 -9.25 3.76 -8.25
N ASP A 82 -7.95 4.05 -8.37
CA ASP A 82 -6.91 3.04 -8.53
C ASP A 82 -5.52 3.63 -8.25
N VAL A 83 -4.52 2.79 -7.97
CA VAL A 83 -3.15 3.19 -7.67
C VAL A 83 -2.15 2.18 -8.22
N SER A 84 -1.06 2.69 -8.80
CA SER A 84 0.02 1.85 -9.29
C SER A 84 1.38 2.50 -9.07
N ARG A 85 2.41 1.66 -8.91
CA ARG A 85 3.80 2.13 -8.84
C ARG A 85 4.39 2.28 -10.23
N VAL A 86 5.30 3.22 -10.38
CA VAL A 86 6.03 3.44 -11.63
C VAL A 86 7.46 3.90 -11.34
N LYS A 87 8.40 3.30 -12.04
CA LYS A 87 9.80 3.72 -11.98
C LYS A 87 10.01 4.86 -12.98
N ILE A 88 10.36 6.02 -12.46
CA ILE A 88 10.64 7.22 -13.27
C ILE A 88 12.13 7.57 -13.23
N LEU A 89 12.60 8.23 -14.29
CA LEU A 89 13.95 8.78 -14.32
C LEU A 89 14.06 9.99 -13.39
N ASN A 90 15.20 10.11 -12.70
CA ASN A 90 15.55 11.26 -11.85
C ASN A 90 14.52 11.56 -10.74
N SER A 91 13.97 10.51 -10.10
CA SER A 91 13.14 10.68 -8.91
C SER A 91 13.92 11.38 -7.78
N LYS A 92 13.30 12.35 -7.09
CA LYS A 92 13.92 13.13 -6.00
C LYS A 92 14.35 12.27 -4.81
N SER A 93 13.62 11.20 -4.53
CA SER A 93 13.96 10.26 -3.46
C SER A 93 14.94 9.18 -3.90
N GLY A 94 15.20 9.05 -5.20
CA GLY A 94 15.87 7.89 -5.79
C GLY A 94 15.03 6.61 -5.77
N GLY A 95 13.82 6.67 -5.20
CA GLY A 95 12.84 5.59 -5.20
C GLY A 95 11.90 5.63 -6.41
N GLU A 96 10.82 4.87 -6.34
CA GLU A 96 9.78 4.85 -7.37
C GLU A 96 8.70 5.90 -7.08
N ALA A 97 7.98 6.31 -8.11
CA ALA A 97 6.83 7.21 -8.03
C ALA A 97 5.52 6.42 -7.96
N ILE A 98 4.45 7.10 -7.59
CA ILE A 98 3.11 6.55 -7.52
C ILE A 98 2.22 7.29 -8.53
N LEU A 99 1.48 6.52 -9.30
CA LEU A 99 0.44 7.02 -10.20
C LEU A 99 -0.92 6.80 -9.54
N LEU A 100 -1.63 7.89 -9.27
CA LEU A 100 -2.94 7.93 -8.65
C LEU A 100 -3.99 8.19 -9.72
N ALA A 101 -4.96 7.30 -9.86
CA ALA A 101 -6.13 7.50 -10.68
C ALA A 101 -7.27 8.07 -9.81
N PHE A 102 -7.92 9.10 -10.30
CA PHE A 102 -9.05 9.74 -9.63
C PHE A 102 -10.32 9.60 -10.47
N ARG A 103 -11.44 9.74 -9.80
CA ARG A 103 -12.73 9.92 -10.45
C ARG A 103 -12.64 11.05 -11.50
N ASN A 104 -13.44 11.00 -12.56
CA ASN A 104 -13.47 11.97 -13.66
C ASN A 104 -12.21 11.97 -14.54
N ALA A 105 -11.66 10.79 -14.81
CA ALA A 105 -10.59 10.57 -15.78
C ALA A 105 -9.35 11.45 -15.56
N LYS A 106 -8.92 11.55 -14.31
CA LYS A 106 -7.73 12.30 -13.90
C LYS A 106 -6.66 11.35 -13.39
N LEU A 107 -5.41 11.52 -13.84
CA LEU A 107 -4.23 10.86 -13.29
C LEU A 107 -3.30 11.89 -12.64
N SER A 108 -2.69 11.54 -11.52
CA SER A 108 -1.66 12.35 -10.87
C SER A 108 -0.44 11.48 -10.59
N LEU A 109 0.71 11.89 -11.13
CA LEU A 109 2.00 11.30 -10.85
C LEU A 109 2.62 12.02 -9.65
N VAL A 110 2.93 11.28 -8.59
CA VAL A 110 3.50 11.82 -7.36
C VAL A 110 4.77 11.09 -6.98
N GLU A 111 5.73 11.83 -6.42
CA GLU A 111 6.98 11.31 -5.89
C GLU A 111 7.21 11.81 -4.46
N TRP A 112 8.14 11.19 -3.75
CA TRP A 112 8.55 11.65 -2.43
C TRP A 112 9.61 12.75 -2.54
N ASP A 113 9.38 13.84 -1.83
CA ASP A 113 10.34 14.96 -1.70
C ASP A 113 10.98 14.89 -0.31
N GLN A 114 12.24 14.47 -0.25
CA GLN A 114 12.99 14.33 1.01
C GLN A 114 13.23 15.66 1.71
N GLU A 115 13.40 16.75 0.97
CA GLU A 115 13.66 18.06 1.58
C GLU A 115 12.42 18.61 2.30
N ARG A 116 11.23 18.34 1.73
CA ARG A 116 9.96 18.81 2.27
C ARG A 116 9.29 17.80 3.20
N HIS A 117 9.81 16.58 3.29
CA HIS A 117 9.16 15.44 3.94
C HIS A 117 7.66 15.34 3.58
N ASN A 118 7.39 15.41 2.27
CA ASN A 118 6.02 15.39 1.76
C ASN A 118 5.99 14.82 0.34
N ILE A 119 4.78 14.47 -0.10
CA ILE A 119 4.57 14.12 -1.51
C ILE A 119 4.69 15.38 -2.38
N SER A 120 5.32 15.22 -3.54
CA SER A 120 5.44 16.24 -4.59
C SER A 120 4.73 15.75 -5.84
N THR A 121 3.85 16.57 -6.41
CA THR A 121 3.18 16.25 -7.67
C THR A 121 4.13 16.55 -8.82
N VAL A 122 4.46 15.52 -9.61
CA VAL A 122 5.30 15.63 -10.81
C VAL A 122 4.45 16.11 -11.98
N SER A 123 3.27 15.51 -12.16
CA SER A 123 2.34 15.88 -13.23
C SER A 123 0.90 15.52 -12.90
N ILE A 124 -0.02 16.19 -13.61
CA ILE A 124 -1.45 15.87 -13.58
C ILE A 124 -1.93 15.79 -15.03
N HIS A 125 -2.60 14.69 -15.36
CA HIS A 125 -3.17 14.44 -16.68
C HIS A 125 -4.68 14.40 -16.59
N TYR A 126 -5.36 15.16 -17.46
CA TYR A 126 -6.80 15.21 -17.55
C TYR A 126 -7.24 14.63 -18.90
N TYR A 127 -8.10 13.63 -18.87
CA TYR A 127 -8.66 12.99 -20.07
C TYR A 127 -10.14 13.31 -20.28
N GLU A 128 -10.69 14.18 -19.45
CA GLU A 128 -12.01 14.72 -19.62
C GLU A 128 -11.99 15.68 -20.82
N ARG A 129 -12.71 15.30 -21.90
CA ARG A 129 -12.83 16.11 -23.12
C ARG A 129 -14.28 16.44 -23.38
N ASP A 130 -14.55 17.69 -23.77
CA ASP A 130 -15.89 18.15 -24.13
C ASP A 130 -16.53 17.33 -25.27
N ASP A 131 -15.70 16.73 -26.15
CA ASP A 131 -16.17 15.91 -27.27
C ASP A 131 -16.81 14.59 -26.81
N LEU A 132 -16.36 14.05 -25.66
CA LEU A 132 -16.90 12.83 -25.06
C LEU A 132 -18.20 13.09 -24.30
N ALA A 133 -18.40 14.32 -23.84
CA ALA A 133 -19.57 14.74 -23.04
C ALA A 133 -20.76 15.22 -23.89
N ARG A 134 -20.62 15.31 -25.22
CA ARG A 134 -21.63 15.95 -26.10
C ARG A 134 -22.90 15.14 -26.36
N SER A 135 -22.93 13.87 -26.01
CA SER A 135 -24.14 13.08 -26.14
C SER A 135 -24.90 13.04 -24.82
N PRO A 136 -26.17 13.45 -24.78
CA PRO A 136 -26.99 13.39 -23.56
C PRO A 136 -27.24 11.95 -23.06
N TRP A 137 -26.84 10.96 -23.82
CA TRP A 137 -26.96 9.54 -23.51
C TRP A 137 -25.67 8.90 -23.03
N VAL A 138 -24.56 9.64 -23.00
CA VAL A 138 -23.29 9.14 -22.47
C VAL A 138 -23.33 9.25 -20.95
N PRO A 139 -23.10 8.15 -20.20
CA PRO A 139 -22.98 8.22 -18.75
C PRO A 139 -21.90 9.21 -18.34
N ASP A 140 -22.11 9.88 -17.21
CA ASP A 140 -21.10 10.71 -16.58
C ASP A 140 -19.81 9.91 -16.35
N LEU A 141 -18.64 10.51 -16.62
CA LEU A 141 -17.34 9.86 -16.43
C LEU A 141 -17.15 9.32 -15.00
N GLY A 142 -17.73 10.02 -14.02
CA GLY A 142 -17.70 9.61 -12.61
C GLY A 142 -18.53 8.37 -12.30
N SER A 143 -19.46 7.99 -13.19
CA SER A 143 -20.29 6.78 -13.07
C SER A 143 -19.70 5.57 -13.79
N CYS A 144 -18.70 5.77 -14.66
CA CYS A 144 -17.99 4.71 -15.34
C CYS A 144 -16.90 4.14 -14.43
N GLY A 145 -16.79 2.83 -14.37
CA GLY A 145 -15.65 2.18 -13.74
C GLY A 145 -14.35 2.59 -14.43
N SER A 146 -13.33 2.91 -13.65
CA SER A 146 -11.99 3.18 -14.15
C SER A 146 -10.99 2.21 -13.54
N SER A 147 -9.96 1.85 -14.29
CA SER A 147 -8.90 0.95 -13.84
C SER A 147 -7.56 1.37 -14.42
N LEU A 148 -6.50 1.20 -13.65
CA LEU A 148 -5.14 1.59 -13.98
C LEU A 148 -4.24 0.37 -13.94
N SER A 149 -3.41 0.20 -14.95
CA SER A 149 -2.36 -0.81 -14.95
C SER A 149 -1.07 -0.20 -15.49
N VAL A 150 0.05 -0.58 -14.92
CA VAL A 150 1.39 -0.13 -15.33
C VAL A 150 2.17 -1.33 -15.84
N ASP A 151 2.87 -1.16 -16.94
CA ASP A 151 3.75 -2.17 -17.48
C ASP A 151 4.84 -2.58 -16.46
N PRO A 152 5.14 -3.87 -16.27
CA PRO A 152 6.14 -4.33 -15.31
C PRO A 152 7.53 -3.71 -15.49
N SER A 153 7.92 -3.33 -16.72
CA SER A 153 9.15 -2.60 -17.01
C SER A 153 9.03 -1.09 -16.77
N SER A 154 7.82 -0.60 -16.43
CA SER A 154 7.49 0.82 -16.31
C SER A 154 7.68 1.62 -17.60
N SER A 155 7.51 1.01 -18.77
CA SER A 155 7.59 1.71 -20.06
C SER A 155 6.36 2.56 -20.35
N CYS A 156 5.18 2.15 -19.86
CA CYS A 156 3.97 2.96 -19.93
C CYS A 156 2.94 2.57 -18.85
N ALA A 157 1.99 3.45 -18.65
CA ALA A 157 0.76 3.19 -17.90
C ALA A 157 -0.44 3.24 -18.86
N VAL A 158 -1.42 2.36 -18.63
CA VAL A 158 -2.70 2.36 -19.31
C VAL A 158 -3.81 2.61 -18.31
N PHE A 159 -4.62 3.60 -18.59
CA PHE A 159 -5.77 3.99 -17.78
C PHE A 159 -7.04 3.82 -18.59
N ASN A 160 -7.88 2.88 -18.17
CA ASN A 160 -9.22 2.67 -18.75
C ASN A 160 -10.20 3.65 -18.10
N PHE A 161 -10.91 4.42 -18.91
CA PHE A 161 -11.88 5.41 -18.43
C PHE A 161 -13.04 5.59 -19.39
N GLY A 162 -14.14 6.10 -18.84
CA GLY A 162 -15.35 6.37 -19.62
C GLY A 162 -15.86 5.14 -20.36
N ILE A 163 -16.36 5.34 -21.58
CA ILE A 163 -16.85 4.26 -22.41
C ILE A 163 -15.75 3.83 -23.39
N ARG A 164 -15.06 2.73 -23.08
CA ARG A 164 -14.09 2.06 -23.98
C ARG A 164 -12.95 2.97 -24.46
N ASN A 165 -12.37 3.77 -23.57
CA ASN A 165 -11.20 4.58 -23.86
C ASN A 165 -10.02 4.16 -23.01
N LEU A 166 -8.85 4.04 -23.63
CA LEU A 166 -7.59 3.80 -22.96
C LEU A 166 -6.70 5.04 -23.09
N ALA A 167 -6.37 5.68 -21.99
CA ALA A 167 -5.31 6.67 -21.95
C ALA A 167 -3.97 5.97 -21.72
N ILE A 168 -3.00 6.23 -22.59
CA ILE A 168 -1.66 5.66 -22.53
C ILE A 168 -0.70 6.79 -22.17
N LEU A 169 0.04 6.59 -21.09
CA LEU A 169 1.06 7.50 -20.59
C LEU A 169 2.43 6.80 -20.68
N PRO A 170 3.23 7.09 -21.72
CA PRO A 170 4.58 6.53 -21.86
C PRO A 170 5.56 7.19 -20.88
N PHE A 171 6.51 6.42 -20.36
CA PHE A 171 7.62 6.89 -19.51
C PHE A 171 8.95 6.71 -20.23
N HIS A 172 9.86 7.67 -20.07
CA HIS A 172 11.21 7.58 -20.62
C HIS A 172 12.01 6.51 -19.89
N GLN A 173 12.74 5.70 -20.66
CA GLN A 173 13.57 4.62 -20.16
C GLN A 173 15.05 5.01 -20.16
N PRO A 174 15.89 4.42 -19.28
CA PRO A 174 17.32 4.62 -19.34
C PRO A 174 17.88 4.15 -20.70
N GLY A 175 18.47 5.06 -21.47
CA GLY A 175 19.05 4.76 -22.79
C GLY A 175 18.26 5.29 -23.97
N ASP A 176 17.07 5.86 -23.79
CA ASP A 176 16.30 6.51 -24.87
C ASP A 176 17.07 7.68 -25.52
N ASP A 177 17.98 8.31 -24.76
CA ASP A 177 18.83 9.42 -25.25
C ASP A 177 19.80 9.02 -26.36
N LEU A 178 20.08 7.73 -26.54
CA LEU A 178 21.04 7.25 -27.53
C LEU A 178 20.48 7.17 -28.96
N VAL A 179 19.16 7.24 -29.11
CA VAL A 179 18.48 7.03 -30.39
C VAL A 179 18.14 8.35 -31.12
N MET A 180 18.21 9.50 -30.43
CA MET A 180 17.78 10.80 -30.99
C MET A 180 18.86 11.57 -31.77
N ASP A 181 20.12 11.10 -31.81
CA ASP A 181 21.22 11.83 -32.48
C ASP A 181 21.29 11.63 -34.01
N ASP A 182 20.46 10.77 -34.63
CA ASP A 182 20.62 10.42 -36.06
C ASP A 182 19.58 10.99 -37.02
N TYR A 183 18.60 11.79 -36.60
CA TYR A 183 17.52 12.24 -37.50
C TYR A 183 17.30 13.75 -37.60
N ASP A 184 18.30 14.60 -37.33
CA ASP A 184 18.20 16.04 -37.66
C ASP A 184 19.37 16.51 -38.50
N SER A 185 19.52 15.93 -39.71
CA SER A 185 20.39 16.46 -40.75
C SER A 185 19.61 16.57 -42.06
N GLY A 186 18.80 17.61 -42.19
CA GLY A 186 18.12 17.85 -43.47
C GLY A 186 17.16 19.02 -43.50
N ASP A 187 17.60 20.21 -43.12
CA ASP A 187 17.08 21.44 -43.71
C ASP A 187 18.11 22.56 -43.64
N GLU A 188 18.97 22.63 -44.67
CA GLU A 188 19.81 23.81 -45.00
C GLU A 188 18.95 24.89 -45.62
N GLY A 189 18.68 25.95 -44.89
CA GLY A 189 17.98 27.09 -45.41
C GLY A 189 18.08 28.38 -44.62
N ASN A 190 19.23 29.06 -44.70
CA ASN A 190 19.36 30.52 -44.53
C ASN A 190 18.89 31.23 -43.27
N ARG A 191 19.80 31.69 -42.44
CA ARG A 191 20.14 33.12 -42.30
C ARG A 191 21.23 33.39 -41.28
N ALA A 192 22.16 34.23 -41.70
CA ALA A 192 23.32 34.72 -41.01
C ALA A 192 23.00 35.68 -39.85
N ASP A 193 24.05 35.80 -39.00
CA ASP A 193 24.39 36.90 -38.09
C ASP A 193 23.68 37.00 -36.74
N HIS A 194 24.33 36.57 -35.66
CA HIS A 194 25.05 37.44 -34.74
C HIS A 194 25.76 36.63 -33.65
N ALA A 195 27.03 36.95 -33.52
CA ALA A 195 27.96 36.39 -32.56
C ALA A 195 27.66 36.82 -31.12
N ALA A 196 27.67 35.88 -30.20
CA ALA A 196 28.20 36.04 -28.84
C ALA A 196 28.44 34.66 -28.26
N GLY A 197 29.68 34.33 -27.92
CA GLY A 197 30.10 33.08 -27.39
C GLY A 197 29.47 32.80 -26.00
N VAL A 198 28.92 31.62 -25.87
CA VAL A 198 28.69 30.98 -24.59
C VAL A 198 29.16 29.55 -24.77
N ASP A 199 30.07 29.12 -23.90
CA ASP A 199 30.61 27.77 -23.79
C ASP A 199 29.48 26.74 -23.83
N LYS A 200 29.46 25.90 -24.85
CA LYS A 200 28.67 24.67 -24.88
C LYS A 200 29.39 23.63 -24.04
N SER A 201 29.09 23.59 -22.76
CA SER A 201 29.29 22.41 -21.98
C SER A 201 28.38 21.32 -22.57
N LYS A 202 28.97 20.19 -22.96
CA LYS A 202 28.29 18.96 -23.35
C LYS A 202 27.59 18.38 -22.12
N ASP A 203 26.41 18.88 -21.79
CA ASP A 203 25.44 18.18 -20.95
C ASP A 203 24.40 17.58 -21.89
N GLY A 204 24.27 16.25 -21.85
CA GLY A 204 23.26 15.53 -22.58
C GLY A 204 21.89 16.13 -22.28
N THR A 205 21.06 16.26 -23.28
CA THR A 205 19.68 16.78 -23.17
C THR A 205 18.87 15.88 -22.25
N ALA A 206 18.96 16.16 -20.95
CA ALA A 206 18.08 15.50 -19.99
C ALA A 206 16.64 15.91 -20.30
N TYR A 207 15.74 14.95 -20.48
CA TYR A 207 14.32 15.21 -20.64
C TYR A 207 13.82 16.08 -19.49
N GLN A 208 13.06 17.12 -19.81
CA GLN A 208 12.48 18.02 -18.79
C GLN A 208 11.43 17.30 -17.93
N THR A 209 10.78 16.26 -18.47
CA THR A 209 9.75 15.47 -17.79
C THR A 209 10.09 13.98 -17.87
N PRO A 210 9.73 13.17 -16.84
CA PRO A 210 10.02 11.73 -16.86
C PRO A 210 9.07 10.93 -17.75
N TYR A 211 8.16 11.59 -18.46
CA TYR A 211 7.14 10.98 -19.32
C TYR A 211 7.05 11.68 -20.67
N ALA A 212 6.63 10.93 -21.68
CA ALA A 212 6.32 11.46 -23.00
C ALA A 212 4.83 11.89 -23.11
N SER A 213 4.46 12.50 -24.24
CA SER A 213 3.09 12.94 -24.45
C SER A 213 2.10 11.80 -24.38
N SER A 214 1.14 11.89 -23.47
CA SER A 214 0.05 10.91 -23.36
C SER A 214 -0.90 11.00 -24.55
N PHE A 215 -1.53 9.88 -24.90
CA PHE A 215 -2.53 9.81 -25.96
C PHE A 215 -3.69 8.90 -25.55
N VAL A 216 -4.85 9.07 -26.21
CA VAL A 216 -6.03 8.25 -25.98
C VAL A 216 -6.24 7.34 -27.16
N LEU A 217 -6.37 6.03 -26.90
CA LEU A 217 -6.66 5.00 -27.86
C LEU A 217 -8.06 4.43 -27.59
N PRO A 218 -9.03 4.62 -28.47
CA PRO A 218 -10.32 3.96 -28.35
C PRO A 218 -10.15 2.44 -28.45
N MET A 219 -10.82 1.66 -27.60
CA MET A 219 -10.73 0.18 -27.65
C MET A 219 -11.17 -0.40 -29.00
N ALA A 220 -12.07 0.29 -29.72
CA ALA A 220 -12.45 -0.10 -31.06
C ALA A 220 -11.32 -0.02 -32.10
N ALA A 221 -10.23 0.74 -31.80
CA ALA A 221 -9.03 0.78 -32.62
C ALA A 221 -8.09 -0.41 -32.33
N LEU A 222 -8.18 -1.01 -31.16
CA LEU A 222 -7.51 -2.29 -30.85
C LEU A 222 -8.20 -3.45 -31.58
N ASP A 223 -9.48 -3.61 -31.32
CA ASP A 223 -10.35 -4.59 -31.93
C ASP A 223 -11.82 -4.10 -31.89
N PRO A 224 -12.51 -4.02 -33.02
CA PRO A 224 -13.94 -3.64 -33.07
C PRO A 224 -14.86 -4.53 -32.23
N SER A 225 -14.44 -5.76 -31.93
CA SER A 225 -15.20 -6.72 -31.11
C SER A 225 -15.16 -6.45 -29.61
N LEU A 226 -14.29 -5.55 -29.13
CA LEU A 226 -14.17 -5.13 -27.72
C LEU A 226 -15.37 -4.25 -27.30
N LEU A 227 -16.55 -4.87 -27.15
CA LEU A 227 -17.78 -4.13 -26.85
C LEU A 227 -17.96 -3.87 -25.36
N HIS A 228 -17.72 -4.86 -24.51
CA HIS A 228 -17.90 -4.79 -23.07
C HIS A 228 -16.63 -5.26 -22.35
N PRO A 229 -15.65 -4.37 -22.13
CA PRO A 229 -14.45 -4.72 -21.37
C PRO A 229 -14.84 -5.01 -19.93
N ILE A 230 -14.27 -6.07 -19.36
CA ILE A 230 -14.52 -6.54 -18.02
C ILE A 230 -13.31 -6.20 -17.12
N SER A 231 -12.13 -6.63 -17.53
CA SER A 231 -10.89 -6.44 -16.77
C SER A 231 -9.68 -6.45 -17.71
N PHE A 232 -8.63 -5.73 -17.36
CA PHE A 232 -7.37 -5.79 -18.10
C PHE A 232 -6.18 -5.69 -17.13
N THR A 233 -5.03 -6.19 -17.56
CA THR A 233 -3.78 -6.08 -16.84
C THR A 233 -2.58 -6.25 -17.78
N PHE A 234 -1.45 -5.61 -17.46
CA PHE A 234 -0.18 -5.90 -18.13
C PHE A 234 0.36 -7.26 -17.72
N LEU A 235 1.05 -7.91 -18.65
CA LEU A 235 1.62 -9.24 -18.50
C LEU A 235 3.13 -9.17 -18.30
N TYR A 236 3.68 -10.17 -17.61
CA TYR A 236 5.11 -10.30 -17.36
C TYR A 236 5.84 -11.01 -18.53
N GLU A 237 7.17 -10.82 -18.59
CA GLU A 237 8.09 -11.50 -19.51
C GLU A 237 7.90 -11.16 -20.99
N TYR A 238 7.33 -10.03 -21.32
CA TYR A 238 7.29 -9.50 -22.68
C TYR A 238 8.31 -8.36 -22.84
N ARG A 239 8.92 -8.27 -24.03
CA ARG A 239 9.87 -7.21 -24.35
C ARG A 239 9.16 -5.86 -24.56
N GLU A 240 8.05 -5.90 -25.28
CA GLU A 240 7.21 -4.73 -25.54
C GLU A 240 6.06 -4.71 -24.54
N PRO A 241 5.50 -3.52 -24.20
CA PRO A 241 4.38 -3.43 -23.30
C PRO A 241 3.19 -4.27 -23.79
N THR A 242 2.87 -5.31 -23.06
CA THR A 242 1.87 -6.29 -23.47
C THR A 242 0.83 -6.48 -22.38
N PHE A 243 -0.44 -6.34 -22.73
CA PHE A 243 -1.55 -6.46 -21.80
C PHE A 243 -2.67 -7.36 -22.33
N GLY A 244 -3.34 -8.04 -21.41
CA GLY A 244 -4.50 -8.87 -21.71
C GLY A 244 -5.79 -8.17 -21.33
N ILE A 245 -6.80 -8.24 -22.19
CA ILE A 245 -8.16 -7.74 -21.94
C ILE A 245 -9.13 -8.90 -21.91
N LEU A 246 -9.90 -8.97 -20.83
CA LEU A 246 -11.07 -9.84 -20.72
C LEU A 246 -12.30 -9.02 -21.11
N TYR A 247 -13.11 -9.52 -22.05
CA TYR A 247 -14.27 -8.77 -22.54
C TYR A 247 -15.39 -9.71 -23.00
N SER A 248 -16.60 -9.17 -23.05
CA SER A 248 -17.76 -9.83 -23.63
C SER A 248 -18.23 -9.06 -24.90
N GLN A 249 -18.67 -9.79 -25.89
CA GLN A 249 -19.32 -9.21 -27.08
C GLN A 249 -20.82 -8.98 -26.88
N ILE A 250 -21.35 -9.46 -25.78
CA ILE A 250 -22.76 -9.40 -25.43
C ILE A 250 -22.90 -8.65 -24.13
N SER A 251 -23.87 -7.73 -24.04
CA SER A 251 -24.22 -7.11 -22.78
C SER A 251 -24.51 -8.20 -21.74
N THR A 252 -23.91 -8.08 -20.56
CA THR A 252 -24.07 -8.98 -19.41
C THR A 252 -25.44 -8.87 -18.74
N SER A 253 -26.50 -8.60 -19.54
CA SER A 253 -27.87 -8.72 -19.05
C SER A 253 -28.12 -10.17 -18.62
N THR A 254 -28.48 -10.37 -17.36
CA THR A 254 -28.73 -11.68 -16.75
C THR A 254 -29.73 -12.54 -17.53
N ALA A 255 -30.62 -11.95 -18.32
CA ALA A 255 -31.56 -12.66 -19.13
C ALA A 255 -30.94 -13.41 -20.33
N LEU A 256 -29.77 -12.98 -20.81
CA LEU A 256 -29.09 -13.59 -21.97
C LEU A 256 -28.02 -14.61 -21.56
N LEU A 257 -27.55 -14.61 -20.31
CA LEU A 257 -26.56 -15.55 -19.83
C LEU A 257 -27.05 -17.01 -19.85
N HIS A 258 -28.36 -17.25 -19.66
CA HIS A 258 -28.94 -18.59 -19.74
C HIS A 258 -28.95 -19.16 -21.16
N GLU A 259 -29.04 -18.31 -22.19
CA GLU A 259 -29.12 -18.75 -23.59
C GLU A 259 -27.74 -18.87 -24.27
N ARG A 260 -26.74 -18.12 -23.79
CA ARG A 260 -25.39 -18.08 -24.36
C ARG A 260 -24.32 -18.31 -23.28
N LYS A 261 -24.06 -19.58 -23.08
CA LYS A 261 -22.90 -20.00 -22.25
C LYS A 261 -21.61 -19.68 -23.00
N ASP A 262 -20.56 -19.37 -22.24
CA ASP A 262 -19.18 -19.20 -22.74
C ASP A 262 -19.05 -18.07 -23.79
N ALA A 263 -19.54 -16.86 -23.44
CA ALA A 263 -19.56 -15.68 -24.29
C ALA A 263 -18.43 -14.68 -24.03
N VAL A 264 -17.45 -15.03 -23.18
CA VAL A 264 -16.33 -14.18 -22.82
C VAL A 264 -15.09 -14.53 -23.65
N PHE A 265 -14.30 -13.51 -23.92
CA PHE A 265 -13.08 -13.58 -24.72
C PHE A 265 -11.93 -12.99 -23.91
N TYR A 266 -10.75 -13.53 -24.10
CA TYR A 266 -9.51 -12.99 -23.58
C TYR A 266 -8.54 -12.76 -24.73
N THR A 267 -8.11 -11.52 -24.92
CA THR A 267 -7.21 -11.17 -26.03
C THR A 267 -6.01 -10.39 -25.48
N VAL A 268 -4.83 -10.73 -25.97
CA VAL A 268 -3.57 -10.12 -25.58
C VAL A 268 -3.09 -9.21 -26.72
N PHE A 269 -2.77 -7.98 -26.35
CA PHE A 269 -2.29 -6.93 -27.23
C PHE A 269 -0.91 -6.47 -26.82
N THR A 270 -0.05 -6.20 -27.80
CA THR A 270 1.22 -5.50 -27.63
C THR A 270 1.08 -4.07 -28.13
N LEU A 271 1.61 -3.12 -27.37
CA LEU A 271 1.62 -1.70 -27.74
C LEU A 271 2.96 -1.31 -28.35
N ASP A 272 2.89 -0.64 -29.49
CA ASP A 272 3.96 0.16 -30.05
C ASP A 272 3.75 1.62 -29.63
N LEU A 273 4.58 2.10 -28.71
CA LEU A 273 4.45 3.44 -28.15
C LEU A 273 4.88 4.53 -29.14
N GLU A 274 5.81 4.24 -30.07
CA GLU A 274 6.29 5.17 -31.08
C GLU A 274 5.24 5.39 -32.18
N GLN A 275 4.71 4.28 -32.72
CA GLN A 275 3.68 4.32 -33.76
C GLN A 275 2.28 4.57 -33.23
N ARG A 276 2.09 4.54 -31.91
CA ARG A 276 0.79 4.61 -31.20
C ARG A 276 -0.21 3.57 -31.74
N ALA A 277 0.29 2.39 -31.99
CA ALA A 277 -0.43 1.29 -32.58
C ALA A 277 -0.44 0.07 -31.64
N SER A 278 -1.26 -0.91 -31.97
CA SER A 278 -1.32 -2.16 -31.21
C SER A 278 -1.36 -3.35 -32.17
N THR A 279 -0.82 -4.47 -31.70
CA THR A 279 -0.85 -5.74 -32.43
C THR A 279 -1.47 -6.81 -31.53
N THR A 280 -2.40 -7.58 -32.06
CA THR A 280 -2.98 -8.74 -31.38
C THR A 280 -1.99 -9.91 -31.42
N LEU A 281 -1.61 -10.43 -30.25
CA LEU A 281 -0.72 -11.60 -30.14
C LEU A 281 -1.51 -12.91 -30.11
N LEU A 282 -2.52 -12.98 -29.26
CA LEU A 282 -3.36 -14.16 -29.13
C LEU A 282 -4.79 -13.77 -28.73
N SER A 283 -5.74 -14.65 -29.03
CA SER A 283 -7.12 -14.51 -28.60
C SER A 283 -7.67 -15.88 -28.21
N VAL A 284 -8.21 -15.96 -27.01
CA VAL A 284 -8.91 -17.14 -26.48
C VAL A 284 -10.40 -16.83 -26.42
N SER A 285 -11.19 -17.68 -27.03
CA SER A 285 -12.65 -17.52 -27.15
C SER A 285 -13.39 -18.60 -26.37
N ARG A 286 -14.68 -18.40 -26.18
CA ARG A 286 -15.58 -19.33 -25.50
C ARG A 286 -15.16 -19.63 -24.06
N LEU A 287 -14.77 -18.59 -23.37
CA LEU A 287 -14.50 -18.65 -21.94
C LEU A 287 -15.79 -18.53 -21.13
N PRO A 288 -15.84 -19.06 -19.89
CA PRO A 288 -16.99 -18.94 -19.01
C PRO A 288 -17.52 -17.52 -18.89
N SER A 289 -18.84 -17.37 -18.88
CA SER A 289 -19.48 -16.05 -18.94
C SER A 289 -19.45 -15.28 -17.63
N ASP A 290 -19.09 -15.93 -16.52
CA ASP A 290 -19.01 -15.36 -15.18
C ASP A 290 -17.60 -14.92 -14.77
N LEU A 291 -16.64 -14.97 -15.69
CA LEU A 291 -15.30 -14.39 -15.49
C LEU A 291 -15.38 -12.87 -15.32
N PHE A 292 -14.75 -12.36 -14.26
CA PHE A 292 -14.81 -10.93 -13.89
C PHE A 292 -13.47 -10.24 -13.66
N LYS A 293 -12.36 -10.98 -13.51
CA LYS A 293 -11.05 -10.40 -13.19
C LYS A 293 -9.91 -11.13 -13.89
N VAL A 294 -8.91 -10.35 -14.31
CA VAL A 294 -7.63 -10.85 -14.84
C VAL A 294 -6.51 -10.49 -13.86
N VAL A 295 -5.67 -11.44 -13.53
CA VAL A 295 -4.48 -11.27 -12.69
C VAL A 295 -3.28 -11.77 -13.48
N ALA A 296 -2.30 -10.91 -13.71
CA ALA A 296 -1.04 -11.29 -14.34
C ALA A 296 -0.18 -12.09 -13.36
N LEU A 297 0.37 -13.20 -13.83
CA LEU A 297 1.22 -14.06 -13.01
C LEU A 297 2.69 -13.85 -13.36
N PRO A 298 3.53 -13.54 -12.36
CA PRO A 298 4.97 -13.47 -12.56
C PRO A 298 5.56 -14.86 -12.76
N PRO A 299 6.81 -14.97 -13.24
CA PRO A 299 7.54 -16.25 -13.21
C PRO A 299 7.56 -16.83 -11.79
N PRO A 300 7.55 -18.17 -11.63
CA PRO A 300 7.74 -19.21 -12.65
C PRO A 300 6.46 -19.65 -13.39
N VAL A 301 5.28 -19.19 -12.98
CA VAL A 301 4.01 -19.59 -13.59
C VAL A 301 3.78 -18.89 -14.93
N GLY A 302 3.89 -17.58 -14.96
CA GLY A 302 3.68 -16.76 -16.15
C GLY A 302 2.23 -16.75 -16.68
N GLY A 303 1.97 -15.93 -17.70
CA GLY A 303 0.66 -15.80 -18.28
C GLY A 303 -0.35 -15.02 -17.42
N ALA A 304 -1.62 -15.40 -17.49
CA ALA A 304 -2.70 -14.74 -16.75
C ALA A 304 -3.63 -15.75 -16.08
N LEU A 305 -4.09 -15.40 -14.87
CA LEU A 305 -5.16 -16.09 -14.17
C LEU A 305 -6.46 -15.29 -14.34
N LEU A 306 -7.45 -15.90 -14.96
CA LEU A 306 -8.79 -15.37 -15.10
C LEU A 306 -9.63 -15.93 -13.97
N ILE A 307 -10.33 -15.05 -13.27
CA ILE A 307 -11.14 -15.40 -12.09
C ILE A 307 -12.60 -15.23 -12.46
N GLY A 308 -13.37 -16.31 -12.33
CA GLY A 308 -14.82 -16.34 -12.41
C GLY A 308 -15.46 -16.51 -11.04
N SER A 309 -16.77 -16.40 -10.97
CA SER A 309 -17.51 -16.64 -9.71
C SER A 309 -17.39 -18.09 -9.24
N ASN A 310 -17.21 -19.03 -10.18
CA ASN A 310 -17.28 -20.47 -9.95
C ASN A 310 -16.01 -21.22 -10.36
N GLU A 311 -15.07 -20.58 -11.07
CA GLU A 311 -13.87 -21.23 -11.61
C GLU A 311 -12.69 -20.30 -11.70
N LEU A 312 -11.51 -20.92 -11.83
CA LEU A 312 -10.24 -20.26 -12.16
C LEU A 312 -9.75 -20.81 -13.49
N VAL A 313 -9.31 -19.94 -14.38
CA VAL A 313 -8.76 -20.30 -15.70
C VAL A 313 -7.39 -19.66 -15.87
N HIS A 314 -6.35 -20.46 -16.01
CA HIS A 314 -5.02 -20.00 -16.38
C HIS A 314 -4.87 -20.01 -17.89
N VAL A 315 -4.32 -18.94 -18.44
CA VAL A 315 -3.97 -18.81 -19.86
C VAL A 315 -2.46 -18.55 -19.96
N ASP A 316 -1.73 -19.44 -20.60
CA ASP A 316 -0.29 -19.26 -20.80
C ASP A 316 0.02 -18.30 -21.97
N GLN A 317 1.29 -18.03 -22.20
CA GLN A 317 1.75 -17.12 -23.29
C GLN A 317 1.47 -17.66 -24.69
N ALA A 318 1.19 -18.96 -24.83
CA ALA A 318 0.82 -19.60 -26.10
C ALA A 318 -0.71 -19.68 -26.30
N GLY A 319 -1.51 -19.24 -25.33
CA GLY A 319 -2.96 -19.33 -25.37
C GLY A 319 -3.53 -20.69 -24.93
N LYS A 320 -2.69 -21.58 -24.36
CA LYS A 320 -3.18 -22.82 -23.76
C LYS A 320 -3.86 -22.53 -22.43
N THR A 321 -5.00 -23.16 -22.21
CA THR A 321 -5.82 -22.95 -21.03
C THR A 321 -5.78 -24.16 -20.10
N ASN A 322 -5.73 -23.90 -18.79
CA ASN A 322 -6.00 -24.86 -17.74
C ASN A 322 -7.02 -24.27 -16.79
N ALA A 323 -8.02 -25.03 -16.40
CA ALA A 323 -9.09 -24.52 -15.57
C ALA A 323 -9.49 -25.50 -14.46
N VAL A 324 -10.03 -24.94 -13.39
CA VAL A 324 -10.58 -25.69 -12.26
C VAL A 324 -11.91 -25.06 -11.84
N GLY A 325 -12.95 -25.88 -11.72
CA GLY A 325 -14.24 -25.49 -11.16
C GLY A 325 -14.25 -25.78 -9.66
N VAL A 326 -14.61 -24.79 -8.83
CA VAL A 326 -14.50 -24.84 -7.37
C VAL A 326 -15.84 -24.96 -6.63
N ASN A 327 -16.94 -25.07 -7.40
CA ASN A 327 -18.28 -25.37 -6.86
C ASN A 327 -19.15 -26.09 -7.91
N GLU A 328 -20.31 -26.56 -7.50
CA GLU A 328 -21.24 -27.30 -8.38
C GLU A 328 -21.81 -26.49 -9.54
N PHE A 329 -21.84 -25.15 -9.43
CA PHE A 329 -22.41 -24.28 -10.48
C PHE A 329 -21.49 -24.16 -11.69
N SER A 330 -20.18 -24.36 -11.56
CA SER A 330 -19.22 -24.25 -12.65
C SER A 330 -19.60 -25.09 -13.87
N ARG A 331 -20.10 -26.32 -13.67
CA ARG A 331 -20.58 -27.21 -14.72
C ARG A 331 -21.96 -26.88 -15.26
N GLN A 332 -22.78 -26.18 -14.48
CA GLN A 332 -24.12 -25.77 -14.88
C GLN A 332 -24.09 -24.53 -15.76
N VAL A 333 -23.19 -23.60 -15.46
CA VAL A 333 -23.08 -22.28 -16.12
C VAL A 333 -22.22 -22.34 -17.37
N SER A 334 -21.20 -23.20 -17.43
CA SER A 334 -20.23 -23.28 -18.50
C SER A 334 -20.12 -24.67 -19.10
N ALA A 335 -19.80 -24.75 -20.39
CA ALA A 335 -19.40 -25.96 -21.10
C ALA A 335 -17.86 -26.07 -21.24
N PHE A 336 -17.13 -25.14 -20.65
CA PHE A 336 -15.66 -25.10 -20.72
C PHE A 336 -15.06 -26.30 -20.01
N SER A 337 -13.99 -26.85 -20.58
CA SER A 337 -13.30 -28.02 -20.00
C SER A 337 -12.48 -27.60 -18.79
N MET A 338 -12.79 -28.13 -17.62
CA MET A 338 -12.10 -27.82 -16.36
C MET A 338 -11.98 -29.03 -15.46
N ALA A 339 -10.95 -29.02 -14.61
CA ALA A 339 -10.79 -29.97 -13.53
C ALA A 339 -11.91 -29.76 -12.50
N ASP A 340 -12.34 -30.84 -11.86
CA ASP A 340 -13.45 -30.81 -10.94
C ASP A 340 -12.97 -30.80 -9.49
N GLN A 341 -13.23 -29.69 -8.81
CA GLN A 341 -13.08 -29.52 -7.36
C GLN A 341 -14.36 -28.92 -6.75
N SER A 342 -15.53 -29.32 -7.28
CA SER A 342 -16.84 -28.81 -6.86
C SER A 342 -17.13 -29.05 -5.38
N ASP A 343 -16.53 -30.08 -4.78
CA ASP A 343 -16.64 -30.39 -3.35
C ASP A 343 -16.15 -29.26 -2.44
N MET A 344 -15.31 -28.34 -2.96
CA MET A 344 -14.80 -27.20 -2.20
C MET A 344 -15.90 -26.16 -1.90
N ALA A 345 -16.95 -26.10 -2.71
CA ALA A 345 -18.10 -25.20 -2.57
C ALA A 345 -17.72 -23.72 -2.38
N LEU A 346 -16.65 -23.26 -3.02
CA LEU A 346 -16.13 -21.89 -2.90
C LEU A 346 -16.90 -20.94 -3.82
N ARG A 347 -17.05 -19.70 -3.35
CA ARG A 347 -17.51 -18.56 -4.16
C ARG A 347 -16.39 -17.55 -4.27
N LEU A 348 -15.99 -17.22 -5.51
CA LEU A 348 -14.84 -16.38 -5.78
C LEU A 348 -15.19 -14.90 -5.98
N GLU A 349 -16.47 -14.52 -5.95
CA GLU A 349 -16.90 -13.13 -6.07
C GLU A 349 -16.29 -12.27 -4.96
N GLY A 350 -15.64 -11.14 -5.35
CA GLY A 350 -15.01 -10.24 -4.40
C GLY A 350 -13.75 -10.81 -3.71
N CYS A 351 -13.15 -11.88 -4.26
CA CYS A 351 -11.91 -12.41 -3.73
C CYS A 351 -10.70 -11.55 -4.11
N ALA A 352 -9.69 -11.58 -3.25
CA ALA A 352 -8.34 -11.11 -3.57
C ALA A 352 -7.40 -12.30 -3.77
N VAL A 353 -6.45 -12.11 -4.67
CA VAL A 353 -5.42 -13.10 -4.97
C VAL A 353 -4.07 -12.43 -4.87
N GLU A 354 -3.16 -13.03 -4.08
CA GLU A 354 -1.82 -12.51 -3.87
C GLU A 354 -0.79 -13.63 -3.84
N ARG A 355 0.43 -13.36 -4.30
CA ARG A 355 1.53 -14.32 -4.22
C ARG A 355 1.99 -14.53 -2.78
N LEU A 356 2.43 -15.75 -2.46
CA LEU A 356 2.95 -16.10 -1.14
C LEU A 356 4.46 -15.96 -1.07
N SER A 357 5.15 -16.16 -2.19
CA SER A 357 6.59 -16.16 -2.30
C SER A 357 7.02 -15.67 -3.68
N ASP A 358 8.29 -15.28 -3.79
CA ASP A 358 8.88 -14.91 -5.08
C ASP A 358 9.32 -16.14 -5.90
N SER A 359 9.41 -17.33 -5.28
CA SER A 359 10.01 -18.53 -5.88
C SER A 359 9.02 -19.61 -6.30
N ASP A 360 7.91 -19.77 -5.56
CA ASP A 360 7.14 -21.02 -5.64
C ASP A 360 5.92 -20.95 -6.57
N GLY A 361 5.48 -19.75 -6.91
CA GLY A 361 4.31 -19.54 -7.76
C GLY A 361 2.96 -19.83 -7.10
N ASP A 362 2.95 -20.20 -5.82
CA ASP A 362 1.73 -20.43 -5.04
C ASP A 362 1.03 -19.10 -4.72
N LEU A 363 -0.30 -19.09 -4.78
CA LEU A 363 -1.09 -17.90 -4.52
C LEU A 363 -1.98 -18.11 -3.30
N LEU A 364 -2.10 -17.05 -2.50
CA LEU A 364 -3.13 -16.92 -1.47
C LEU A 364 -4.39 -16.38 -2.11
N LEU A 365 -5.49 -17.08 -1.92
CA LEU A 365 -6.82 -16.66 -2.28
C LEU A 365 -7.58 -16.32 -0.99
N VAL A 366 -8.02 -15.08 -0.87
CA VAL A 366 -8.85 -14.62 0.26
C VAL A 366 -10.25 -14.32 -0.25
N LEU A 367 -11.23 -15.03 0.29
CA LEU A 367 -12.62 -14.94 -0.16
C LEU A 367 -13.33 -13.73 0.47
N SER A 368 -14.48 -13.36 -0.09
CA SER A 368 -15.33 -12.31 0.47
C SER A 368 -15.86 -12.60 1.87
N SER A 369 -15.88 -13.87 2.28
CA SER A 369 -16.17 -14.27 3.67
C SER A 369 -15.01 -14.06 4.65
N GLY A 370 -13.80 -13.75 4.16
CA GLY A 370 -12.56 -13.71 4.94
C GLY A 370 -11.88 -15.08 5.08
N ASP A 371 -12.47 -16.14 4.54
CA ASP A 371 -11.84 -17.47 4.52
C ASP A 371 -10.70 -17.49 3.48
N MET A 372 -9.69 -18.31 3.73
CA MET A 372 -8.47 -18.36 2.92
C MET A 372 -8.29 -19.72 2.25
N ALA A 373 -7.77 -19.69 1.04
CA ALA A 373 -7.41 -20.89 0.29
C ALA A 373 -6.08 -20.68 -0.45
N LEU A 374 -5.43 -21.75 -0.84
CA LEU A 374 -4.22 -21.78 -1.64
C LEU A 374 -4.54 -22.19 -3.06
N VAL A 375 -3.95 -21.52 -4.02
CA VAL A 375 -3.98 -21.92 -5.44
C VAL A 375 -2.59 -22.36 -5.83
N ASN A 376 -2.47 -23.61 -6.25
CA ASN A 376 -1.20 -24.23 -6.65
C ASN A 376 -1.24 -24.57 -8.14
N PHE A 377 -0.11 -24.36 -8.81
CA PHE A 377 0.09 -24.68 -10.21
C PHE A 377 1.01 -25.88 -10.36
N ARG A 378 0.55 -26.88 -11.10
CA ARG A 378 1.41 -27.98 -11.50
C ARG A 378 2.19 -27.58 -12.75
N LEU A 379 3.48 -27.37 -12.60
CA LEU A 379 4.36 -27.01 -13.70
C LEU A 379 4.92 -28.29 -14.37
N ASP A 380 4.91 -28.28 -15.70
CA ASP A 380 5.60 -29.24 -16.55
C ASP A 380 6.61 -28.47 -17.43
N GLY A 381 7.84 -28.39 -16.96
CA GLY A 381 8.84 -27.49 -17.51
C GLY A 381 8.45 -26.01 -17.33
N ARG A 382 8.15 -25.31 -18.44
CA ARG A 382 7.70 -23.91 -18.44
C ARG A 382 6.20 -23.74 -18.63
N SER A 383 5.44 -24.83 -18.76
CA SER A 383 4.01 -24.77 -18.96
C SER A 383 3.23 -25.26 -17.76
N VAL A 384 2.09 -24.65 -17.50
CA VAL A 384 1.16 -25.13 -16.50
C VAL A 384 0.41 -26.34 -17.06
N SER A 385 0.40 -27.44 -16.32
CA SER A 385 -0.30 -28.67 -16.67
C SER A 385 -1.61 -28.86 -15.90
N GLY A 386 -1.80 -28.11 -14.80
CA GLY A 386 -3.02 -28.14 -14.00
C GLY A 386 -3.01 -27.09 -12.90
N ILE A 387 -4.21 -26.80 -12.40
CA ILE A 387 -4.45 -25.91 -11.26
C ILE A 387 -5.19 -26.71 -10.20
N SER A 388 -4.86 -26.48 -8.95
CA SER A 388 -5.59 -27.01 -7.80
C SER A 388 -5.80 -25.95 -6.74
N VAL A 389 -6.93 -26.02 -6.04
CA VAL A 389 -7.30 -25.12 -4.94
C VAL A 389 -7.42 -25.95 -3.67
N HIS A 390 -6.91 -25.43 -2.57
CA HIS A 390 -6.95 -26.06 -1.26
C HIS A 390 -7.40 -25.08 -0.20
N CYS A 391 -8.49 -25.34 0.49
CA CYS A 391 -8.93 -24.53 1.62
C CYS A 391 -7.94 -24.66 2.79
N LEU A 392 -7.56 -23.55 3.37
CA LEU A 392 -6.78 -23.57 4.61
C LEU A 392 -7.68 -24.01 5.77
N PRO A 393 -7.19 -24.94 6.62
CA PRO A 393 -7.96 -25.38 7.77
C PRO A 393 -8.29 -24.24 8.73
N ALA A 394 -9.45 -24.32 9.38
CA ALA A 394 -9.90 -23.27 10.30
C ALA A 394 -8.95 -22.99 11.47
N HIS A 395 -8.12 -23.94 11.88
CA HIS A 395 -7.12 -23.74 12.93
C HIS A 395 -5.87 -22.97 12.43
N VAL A 396 -5.69 -22.83 11.11
CA VAL A 396 -4.57 -22.12 10.48
C VAL A 396 -4.98 -20.71 10.07
N ALA A 397 -6.17 -20.56 9.49
CA ALA A 397 -6.62 -19.32 8.88
C ALA A 397 -8.01 -18.86 9.32
N GLY A 398 -8.73 -19.69 10.12
CA GLY A 398 -10.10 -19.39 10.52
C GLY A 398 -10.20 -18.17 11.41
N GLY A 399 -10.97 -17.16 10.97
CA GLY A 399 -11.22 -15.94 11.74
C GLY A 399 -10.08 -14.92 11.76
N ILE A 400 -9.00 -15.12 10.98
CA ILE A 400 -7.95 -14.10 10.80
C ILE A 400 -8.58 -12.86 10.18
N MET A 401 -9.20 -12.99 8.99
CA MET A 401 -10.00 -11.93 8.39
C MET A 401 -11.46 -12.08 8.80
N LYS A 402 -12.07 -10.98 9.21
CA LYS A 402 -13.49 -10.95 9.61
C LYS A 402 -14.44 -10.61 8.46
N SER A 403 -13.90 -10.02 7.39
CA SER A 403 -14.63 -9.60 6.20
C SER A 403 -13.75 -9.79 4.96
N GLY A 404 -14.32 -9.65 3.77
CA GLY A 404 -13.59 -9.73 2.53
C GLY A 404 -12.54 -8.64 2.38
N PRO A 405 -11.45 -8.95 1.67
CA PRO A 405 -10.41 -7.97 1.36
C PRO A 405 -10.86 -7.03 0.23
N SER A 406 -10.55 -5.75 0.35
CA SER A 406 -10.65 -4.78 -0.75
C SER A 406 -9.40 -4.82 -1.64
N CYS A 407 -8.25 -5.09 -1.03
CA CYS A 407 -6.97 -5.20 -1.72
C CYS A 407 -6.02 -6.16 -0.98
N SER A 408 -5.03 -6.65 -1.70
CA SER A 408 -3.94 -7.48 -1.17
C SER A 408 -2.62 -7.02 -1.74
N VAL A 409 -1.54 -7.10 -0.95
CA VAL A 409 -0.21 -6.67 -1.36
C VAL A 409 0.85 -7.55 -0.71
N PHE A 410 1.71 -8.14 -1.53
CA PHE A 410 2.90 -8.83 -1.06
C PHE A 410 4.04 -7.83 -0.80
N LEU A 411 4.58 -7.85 0.42
CA LEU A 411 5.61 -6.94 0.90
C LEU A 411 7.02 -7.54 0.90
N GLY A 412 7.16 -8.76 0.35
CA GLY A 412 8.41 -9.51 0.43
C GLY A 412 8.60 -10.26 1.75
N ASN A 413 9.57 -11.19 1.78
CA ASN A 413 9.93 -11.97 2.97
C ASN A 413 8.75 -12.67 3.65
N GLY A 414 7.79 -13.16 2.87
CA GLY A 414 6.60 -13.85 3.40
C GLY A 414 5.62 -12.92 4.13
N ARG A 415 5.65 -11.61 3.89
CA ARG A 415 4.70 -10.66 4.47
C ARG A 415 3.65 -10.25 3.46
N ILE A 416 2.41 -10.25 3.90
CA ILE A 416 1.24 -9.90 3.08
C ILE A 416 0.38 -8.91 3.84
N PHE A 417 0.03 -7.83 3.19
CA PHE A 417 -0.97 -6.89 3.70
C PHE A 417 -2.32 -7.17 3.03
N LEU A 418 -3.36 -7.29 3.85
CA LEU A 418 -4.75 -7.45 3.42
C LEU A 418 -5.54 -6.21 3.85
N GLY A 419 -5.92 -5.38 2.89
CA GLY A 419 -6.78 -4.22 3.12
C GLY A 419 -8.25 -4.63 3.18
N SER A 420 -9.06 -3.93 3.97
CA SER A 420 -10.52 -4.11 4.03
C SER A 420 -11.24 -2.77 4.20
N GLU A 421 -12.40 -2.65 3.55
CA GLU A 421 -13.32 -1.52 3.75
C GLU A 421 -14.29 -1.78 4.89
N ASP A 422 -14.57 -3.05 5.20
CA ASP A 422 -15.61 -3.48 6.12
C ASP A 422 -15.08 -3.98 7.48
N ALA A 423 -13.77 -4.18 7.60
CA ALA A 423 -13.13 -4.65 8.83
C ALA A 423 -11.72 -4.05 8.96
N ASP A 424 -11.03 -4.34 10.07
CA ASP A 424 -9.62 -3.99 10.24
C ASP A 424 -8.78 -4.62 9.14
N SER A 425 -7.82 -3.84 8.61
CA SER A 425 -6.83 -4.34 7.66
C SER A 425 -5.67 -4.97 8.41
N LEU A 426 -5.09 -6.04 7.86
CA LEU A 426 -4.14 -6.88 8.58
C LEU A 426 -2.80 -6.96 7.85
N LEU A 427 -1.71 -6.92 8.61
CA LEU A 427 -0.39 -7.34 8.18
C LEU A 427 -0.15 -8.77 8.67
N LEU A 428 0.06 -9.69 7.72
CA LEU A 428 0.30 -11.10 7.99
C LEU A 428 1.74 -11.48 7.68
N SER A 429 2.34 -12.30 8.53
CA SER A 429 3.53 -13.07 8.20
C SER A 429 3.12 -14.50 7.82
N CYS A 430 3.70 -14.98 6.74
CA CYS A 430 3.50 -16.31 6.20
C CYS A 430 4.81 -17.10 6.31
N SER A 431 4.77 -18.27 6.89
CA SER A 431 5.89 -19.21 6.92
C SER A 431 5.48 -20.55 6.34
N SER A 432 6.32 -21.11 5.45
CA SER A 432 6.12 -22.46 4.94
C SER A 432 6.98 -23.45 5.72
N SER A 433 6.38 -24.54 6.22
CA SER A 433 7.13 -25.66 6.74
C SER A 433 7.43 -26.61 5.59
N ALA A 434 8.72 -26.74 5.23
CA ALA A 434 9.15 -27.73 4.24
C ALA A 434 8.69 -29.14 4.64
N PRO A 435 8.11 -29.94 3.72
CA PRO A 435 7.79 -31.33 4.02
C PRO A 435 9.06 -32.10 4.28
N GLY A 436 9.28 -32.49 5.52
CA GLY A 436 10.17 -33.59 5.87
C GLY A 436 11.59 -33.30 6.26
N THR A 437 11.80 -32.88 7.48
CA THR A 437 12.84 -33.49 8.32
C THR A 437 12.16 -34.01 9.60
N LYS A 438 11.78 -35.29 9.58
CA LYS A 438 11.44 -35.99 10.82
C LYS A 438 12.64 -35.85 11.73
N LYS A 439 12.57 -35.00 12.74
CA LYS A 439 13.55 -34.98 13.83
C LYS A 439 13.63 -36.38 14.40
N PRO A 440 14.83 -36.98 14.52
CA PRO A 440 14.94 -38.29 15.13
C PRO A 440 14.40 -38.20 16.56
N ARG A 441 13.42 -39.04 16.85
CA ARG A 441 12.90 -39.20 18.22
C ARG A 441 14.10 -39.59 19.09
N SER A 442 14.51 -38.71 19.99
CA SER A 442 15.44 -39.05 21.05
C SER A 442 14.80 -40.13 21.92
N HIS A 443 15.30 -41.32 21.82
CA HIS A 443 15.01 -42.36 22.80
C HIS A 443 15.55 -41.89 24.15
N HIS A 444 14.67 -41.55 25.07
CA HIS A 444 15.01 -41.50 26.49
C HIS A 444 15.45 -42.89 26.92
N LYS A 445 16.73 -43.07 27.15
CA LYS A 445 17.25 -44.15 27.96
C LYS A 445 16.76 -43.93 29.39
N ARG A 446 15.95 -44.86 29.88
CA ARG A 446 15.76 -45.07 31.31
C ARG A 446 16.98 -45.80 31.82
N ASP A 447 17.66 -45.20 32.77
CA ASP A 447 18.65 -45.88 33.62
C ASP A 447 17.95 -46.94 34.46
N GLY A 448 18.59 -48.12 34.48
CA GLY A 448 18.23 -49.25 35.34
C GLY A 448 19.24 -50.32 35.17
N ASP A 449 20.09 -50.42 36.17
CA ASP A 449 21.18 -51.36 36.37
C ASP A 449 20.80 -52.83 36.08
N ASP A 450 21.75 -53.62 35.56
CA ASP A 450 22.52 -54.66 36.20
C ASP A 450 22.87 -55.83 35.23
N PHE A 451 24.17 -56.20 35.27
CA PHE A 451 24.81 -57.49 35.05
C PHE A 451 24.57 -58.39 33.81
N GLY A 452 25.70 -58.69 33.15
CA GLY A 452 26.04 -60.05 32.75
C GLY A 452 26.24 -60.33 31.28
N ASP A 453 27.49 -60.29 30.95
CA ASP A 453 28.32 -61.36 30.33
C ASP A 453 28.12 -61.78 28.86
N LEU A 454 29.21 -61.58 28.13
CA LEU A 454 29.89 -62.38 27.08
C LEU A 454 29.14 -62.85 25.82
N SER A 455 29.75 -62.47 24.76
CA SER A 455 30.38 -63.22 23.65
C SER A 455 29.85 -62.87 22.25
N ASP A 456 30.79 -62.41 21.50
CA ASP A 456 31.30 -62.74 20.17
C ASP A 456 30.40 -63.06 18.98
N GLU A 457 30.87 -62.49 17.93
CA GLU A 457 31.02 -62.99 16.55
C GLU A 457 29.97 -62.59 15.51
N ASP A 458 30.47 -61.77 14.64
CA ASP A 458 30.71 -61.91 13.19
C ASP A 458 29.51 -62.01 12.22
N GLN A 459 29.66 -61.15 11.24
CA GLN A 459 29.53 -61.38 9.77
C GLN A 459 28.14 -61.26 9.12
N SER A 460 28.20 -60.41 8.18
CA SER A 460 27.99 -60.54 6.72
C SER A 460 26.74 -59.93 6.13
N GLU A 461 27.06 -59.17 5.12
CA GLU A 461 26.24 -58.75 3.99
C GLU A 461 25.35 -59.86 3.43
N ASP A 462 24.19 -59.52 2.93
CA ASP A 462 23.80 -59.70 1.53
C ASP A 462 22.30 -59.63 1.32
N ASP A 463 21.99 -58.96 0.24
CA ASP A 463 20.88 -59.12 -0.71
C ASP A 463 19.73 -60.09 -0.35
N ALA A 464 18.49 -59.58 -0.55
CA ALA A 464 17.50 -60.35 -1.30
C ALA A 464 16.25 -59.53 -1.67
N TYR A 465 16.11 -59.38 -2.95
CA TYR A 465 14.81 -59.32 -3.64
C TYR A 465 14.03 -60.60 -3.36
N GLU A 466 12.70 -60.49 -3.28
CA GLU A 466 11.68 -61.39 -3.79
C GLU A 466 10.34 -61.11 -3.06
N ASP A 467 9.33 -60.61 -3.82
CA ASP A 467 8.32 -61.43 -4.46
C ASP A 467 7.41 -62.18 -3.48
N ASP A 468 6.20 -61.63 -3.26
CA ASP A 468 5.06 -62.45 -2.92
C ASP A 468 3.77 -61.96 -3.62
N LEU A 469 3.62 -62.52 -4.82
CA LEU A 469 2.37 -62.63 -5.54
C LEU A 469 1.63 -63.90 -4.99
N TYR A 470 0.34 -63.76 -4.67
CA TYR A 470 -0.65 -64.77 -4.29
C TYR A 470 -0.92 -65.02 -2.81
N SER A 471 -2.00 -64.38 -2.33
CA SER A 471 -2.96 -65.10 -1.51
C SER A 471 -4.37 -64.54 -1.69
N THR A 472 -5.16 -65.34 -2.38
CA THR A 472 -6.61 -65.22 -2.50
C THR A 472 -7.31 -65.75 -1.25
N ALA A 473 -8.11 -64.90 -0.57
CA ALA A 473 -9.23 -65.36 0.21
C ALA A 473 -10.32 -64.26 0.25
N PRO A 474 -11.61 -64.60 0.03
CA PRO A 474 -12.69 -63.64 -0.07
C PRO A 474 -13.27 -63.33 1.30
N THR A 475 -13.41 -62.09 1.64
CA THR A 475 -14.25 -61.65 2.77
C THR A 475 -15.11 -60.45 2.39
N MET A 476 -16.34 -60.53 2.83
CA MET A 476 -17.51 -59.71 2.66
C MET A 476 -17.34 -58.16 2.76
N PRO A 477 -18.26 -57.39 2.20
CA PRO A 477 -18.09 -55.93 2.06
C PRO A 477 -18.44 -55.23 3.36
N ASP A 478 -17.45 -54.57 3.94
CA ASP A 478 -17.68 -53.58 4.98
C ASP A 478 -17.69 -52.20 4.32
N ASN A 479 -18.82 -51.50 4.47
CA ASN A 479 -19.03 -50.12 4.04
C ASN A 479 -18.23 -49.16 4.92
N GLY A 480 -16.94 -49.10 4.70
CA GLY A 480 -16.05 -48.12 5.29
C GLY A 480 -15.55 -47.17 4.21
N ARG A 481 -15.91 -45.90 4.28
CA ARG A 481 -15.35 -44.79 3.55
C ARG A 481 -13.81 -44.94 3.46
N ARG A 482 -13.30 -45.34 2.30
CA ARG A 482 -11.91 -45.09 1.97
C ARG A 482 -11.75 -43.60 1.72
N ALA A 483 -11.36 -42.87 2.77
CA ALA A 483 -10.59 -41.65 2.59
C ALA A 483 -9.28 -42.11 1.91
N SER A 484 -9.11 -41.75 0.65
CA SER A 484 -7.85 -41.81 -0.04
C SER A 484 -6.93 -40.82 0.68
N THR A 485 -6.08 -41.33 1.56
CA THR A 485 -4.92 -40.64 2.08
C THR A 485 -3.90 -40.54 0.95
N GLU A 486 -4.16 -39.72 -0.06
CA GLU A 486 -3.12 -38.96 -0.70
C GLU A 486 -2.75 -37.87 0.31
N GLU A 487 -1.86 -38.17 1.26
CA GLU A 487 -1.10 -37.16 1.97
C GLU A 487 -0.34 -36.36 0.90
N SER A 488 -1.03 -35.34 0.40
CA SER A 488 -0.44 -34.33 -0.46
C SER A 488 0.72 -33.72 0.29
N THR A 489 1.92 -33.88 -0.21
CA THR A 489 3.16 -33.21 0.19
C THR A 489 3.10 -31.71 -0.13
N PHE A 490 2.01 -31.04 0.20
CA PHE A 490 1.90 -29.58 0.15
C PHE A 490 2.45 -29.03 1.46
N GLY A 491 3.48 -28.16 1.35
CA GLY A 491 4.02 -27.46 2.50
C GLY A 491 2.89 -26.83 3.30
N SER A 492 2.83 -27.08 4.60
CA SER A 492 1.83 -26.42 5.45
C SER A 492 2.27 -24.98 5.64
N TYR A 493 1.50 -24.05 5.08
CA TYR A 493 1.65 -22.62 5.38
C TYR A 493 1.00 -22.30 6.74
N THR A 494 1.68 -21.48 7.52
CA THR A 494 1.15 -20.92 8.76
C THR A 494 1.11 -19.41 8.64
N PHE A 495 0.02 -18.80 9.08
CA PHE A 495 -0.19 -17.36 9.05
C PHE A 495 -0.25 -16.80 10.47
N GLN A 496 0.41 -15.67 10.68
CA GLN A 496 0.37 -14.94 11.95
C GLN A 496 0.04 -13.48 11.66
N VAL A 497 -0.82 -12.87 12.47
CA VAL A 497 -1.10 -11.44 12.43
C VAL A 497 0.03 -10.71 13.15
N ASP A 498 0.78 -9.90 12.43
CA ASP A 498 1.87 -9.08 12.98
C ASP A 498 1.37 -7.72 13.44
N ASP A 499 0.50 -7.08 12.65
CA ASP A 499 -0.07 -5.77 12.96
C ASP A 499 -1.43 -5.59 12.29
N SER A 500 -2.17 -4.55 12.69
CA SER A 500 -3.47 -4.22 12.11
C SER A 500 -3.69 -2.73 12.00
N LEU A 501 -4.39 -2.31 10.93
CA LEU A 501 -4.89 -0.95 10.80
C LEU A 501 -6.37 -0.93 11.13
N PHE A 502 -6.72 -0.15 12.14
CA PHE A 502 -8.08 0.01 12.60
C PHE A 502 -9.00 0.59 11.52
N ASN A 503 -10.23 0.04 11.45
CA ASN A 503 -11.31 0.56 10.62
C ASN A 503 -12.56 0.78 11.47
N ALA A 504 -13.06 2.02 11.50
CA ALA A 504 -14.30 2.38 12.17
C ALA A 504 -15.57 2.07 11.34
N GLY A 505 -15.43 1.82 10.04
CA GLY A 505 -16.56 1.63 9.12
C GLY A 505 -16.91 0.18 8.83
N PRO A 506 -18.02 -0.04 8.11
CA PRO A 506 -19.09 0.92 7.86
C PRO A 506 -19.93 1.18 9.12
N LEU A 507 -20.24 2.44 9.40
CA LEU A 507 -21.12 2.83 10.51
C LEU A 507 -22.59 2.70 10.07
N ARG A 508 -23.42 2.05 10.91
CA ARG A 508 -24.82 1.78 10.60
C ARG A 508 -25.78 2.65 11.36
N ASP A 509 -25.54 2.82 12.67
CA ASP A 509 -26.38 3.61 13.56
C ASP A 509 -25.49 4.33 14.57
N ILE A 510 -25.87 5.54 14.97
CA ILE A 510 -25.09 6.41 15.84
C ILE A 510 -25.98 6.93 16.97
N ALA A 511 -25.51 6.81 18.20
CA ALA A 511 -26.14 7.35 19.39
C ALA A 511 -25.18 8.27 20.15
N LEU A 512 -25.75 9.29 20.80
CA LEU A 512 -25.00 10.16 21.71
C LEU A 512 -25.09 9.59 23.14
N GLY A 513 -23.95 9.48 23.80
CA GLY A 513 -23.81 9.06 25.18
C GLY A 513 -22.99 10.03 26.02
N LYS A 514 -23.04 9.88 27.32
CA LYS A 514 -22.15 10.59 28.25
C LYS A 514 -20.95 9.71 28.55
N SER A 515 -19.75 10.32 28.59
CA SER A 515 -18.55 9.61 29.01
C SER A 515 -18.66 9.12 30.45
N PHE A 516 -18.34 7.85 30.68
CA PHE A 516 -18.20 7.29 32.04
C PHE A 516 -16.85 7.63 32.71
N SER A 517 -16.02 8.45 32.12
CA SER A 517 -14.69 8.79 32.66
C SER A 517 -14.73 9.70 33.90
N ASN A 518 -15.90 10.22 34.28
CA ASN A 518 -16.12 10.91 35.55
C ASN A 518 -16.56 9.91 36.62
N ILE A 519 -15.66 9.01 37.04
CA ILE A 519 -15.75 8.36 38.34
C ILE A 519 -15.69 9.48 39.36
N GLU A 520 -16.75 9.63 40.10
CA GLU A 520 -16.93 10.55 41.22
C GLU A 520 -15.69 10.49 42.13
N VAL A 521 -14.83 11.51 42.01
CA VAL A 521 -13.94 11.85 43.13
C VAL A 521 -14.83 12.65 44.08
N GLU A 522 -15.27 11.96 45.13
CA GLU A 522 -16.05 12.56 46.22
C GLU A 522 -15.44 13.89 46.64
N GLY A 523 -16.20 14.96 46.48
CA GLY A 523 -16.08 16.11 47.36
C GLY A 523 -15.69 17.46 46.75
N HIS A 524 -15.82 17.76 45.50
CA HIS A 524 -15.78 19.14 45.02
C HIS A 524 -16.87 19.41 43.99
N ASP A 525 -17.81 20.27 44.36
CA ASP A 525 -18.72 20.99 43.46
C ASP A 525 -17.86 21.79 42.45
N VAL A 526 -17.51 21.19 41.34
CA VAL A 526 -16.99 21.93 40.18
C VAL A 526 -18.17 22.20 39.27
N GLY A 527 -18.64 23.45 39.34
CA GLY A 527 -19.68 23.96 38.46
C GLY A 527 -19.35 23.71 36.99
N ASP A 528 -20.35 23.23 36.29
CA ASP A 528 -20.52 23.26 34.84
C ASP A 528 -19.35 22.71 34.01
N VAL A 529 -19.01 21.44 34.26
CA VAL A 529 -18.25 20.66 33.31
C VAL A 529 -19.22 20.34 32.18
N SER A 530 -19.06 20.99 31.01
CA SER A 530 -19.73 20.58 29.78
C SER A 530 -19.53 19.08 29.64
N ALA A 531 -20.63 18.32 29.82
CA ALA A 531 -20.56 16.85 29.77
C ALA A 531 -19.95 16.47 28.42
N ASP A 532 -18.78 15.86 28.45
CA ASP A 532 -18.14 15.32 27.26
C ASP A 532 -19.07 14.26 26.68
N LEU A 533 -19.69 14.63 25.55
CA LEU A 533 -20.56 13.73 24.82
C LEU A 533 -19.68 12.86 23.92
N GLU A 534 -19.87 11.57 24.04
CA GLU A 534 -19.27 10.58 23.18
C GLU A 534 -20.29 10.10 22.14
N LEU A 535 -19.81 9.79 20.94
CA LEU A 535 -20.59 9.14 19.91
C LEU A 535 -20.34 7.64 19.98
N VAL A 536 -21.41 6.88 20.14
CA VAL A 536 -21.35 5.41 20.07
C VAL A 536 -22.02 4.97 18.79
N ALA A 537 -21.32 4.22 17.97
CA ALA A 537 -21.81 3.75 16.69
C ALA A 537 -21.71 2.23 16.59
N SER A 538 -22.70 1.61 15.95
CA SER A 538 -22.59 0.24 15.49
C SER A 538 -21.81 0.21 14.17
N GLN A 539 -20.82 -0.68 14.10
CA GLN A 539 -19.95 -0.82 12.94
C GLN A 539 -19.96 -2.22 12.36
N GLY A 540 -19.49 -2.35 11.11
CA GLY A 540 -19.22 -3.61 10.45
C GLY A 540 -20.45 -4.35 9.95
N THR A 541 -20.18 -5.50 9.35
CA THR A 541 -21.17 -6.44 8.81
C THR A 541 -20.84 -7.85 9.27
N ASP A 542 -21.83 -8.68 9.41
CA ASP A 542 -21.67 -10.12 9.71
C ASP A 542 -20.65 -10.41 10.84
N ARG A 543 -19.51 -11.02 10.47
CA ARG A 543 -18.44 -11.39 11.42
C ARG A 543 -17.63 -10.19 11.93
N SER A 544 -17.68 -9.04 11.24
CA SER A 544 -16.97 -7.81 11.63
C SER A 544 -17.78 -6.89 12.52
N GLY A 545 -19.03 -7.27 12.89
CA GLY A 545 -19.92 -6.47 13.71
C GLY A 545 -19.31 -6.08 15.05
N GLY A 546 -19.39 -4.79 15.42
CA GLY A 546 -18.85 -4.25 16.66
C GLY A 546 -19.48 -2.92 17.07
N LEU A 547 -18.95 -2.33 18.14
CA LEU A 547 -19.29 -1.00 18.60
C LEU A 547 -18.04 -0.13 18.61
N VAL A 548 -18.16 1.08 18.11
CA VAL A 548 -17.12 2.11 18.14
C VAL A 548 -17.57 3.25 19.02
N VAL A 549 -16.71 3.66 19.94
CA VAL A 549 -16.88 4.85 20.76
C VAL A 549 -15.94 5.94 20.26
N MET A 550 -16.49 7.06 19.81
CA MET A 550 -15.74 8.21 19.32
C MET A 550 -15.76 9.33 20.35
N LYS A 551 -14.58 9.73 20.79
CA LYS A 551 -14.36 10.86 21.68
C LYS A 551 -13.96 12.10 20.89
N ARG A 552 -14.36 13.26 21.38
CA ARG A 552 -13.86 14.54 20.86
C ARG A 552 -12.49 14.80 21.50
N GLU A 553 -11.43 14.66 20.74
CA GLU A 553 -10.06 14.94 21.16
C GLU A 553 -9.39 15.92 20.20
N ILE A 554 -8.24 16.47 20.62
CA ILE A 554 -7.39 17.25 19.74
C ILE A 554 -6.63 16.28 18.85
N ASP A 555 -6.87 16.36 17.55
CA ASP A 555 -6.12 15.60 16.54
C ASP A 555 -4.94 16.43 16.05
N PRO A 556 -3.70 16.15 16.52
CA PRO A 556 -2.52 16.89 16.08
C PRO A 556 -2.16 16.49 14.66
N ARG A 557 -2.30 17.44 13.72
CA ARG A 557 -1.84 17.27 12.33
C ARG A 557 -0.45 17.87 12.17
N VAL A 558 0.45 17.10 11.57
CA VAL A 558 1.77 17.62 11.18
C VAL A 558 1.58 18.56 9.99
N VAL A 559 1.72 19.86 10.24
CA VAL A 559 1.57 20.91 9.22
C VAL A 559 2.90 21.18 8.53
N THR A 560 3.97 21.17 9.29
CA THR A 560 5.34 21.36 8.79
C THR A 560 6.32 20.59 9.67
N SER A 561 7.40 20.13 9.10
CA SER A 561 8.51 19.52 9.82
C SER A 561 9.82 20.14 9.37
N MET A 562 10.75 20.29 10.30
CA MET A 562 12.09 20.79 10.02
C MET A 562 13.09 19.94 10.81
N LYS A 563 14.12 19.49 10.10
CA LYS A 563 15.18 18.72 10.74
C LYS A 563 16.12 19.67 11.48
N ILE A 564 16.28 19.44 12.78
CA ILE A 564 17.23 20.15 13.66
C ILE A 564 18.04 19.07 14.36
N ASP A 565 19.35 19.08 14.14
CA ASP A 565 20.24 18.10 14.76
C ASP A 565 20.36 18.37 16.25
N SER A 566 20.28 17.30 17.08
CA SER A 566 20.45 17.35 18.55
C SER A 566 19.47 18.27 19.28
N ALA A 567 18.23 18.39 18.82
CA ALA A 567 17.18 19.15 19.49
C ALA A 567 16.64 18.36 20.70
N ASP A 568 16.81 18.91 21.93
CA ASP A 568 16.34 18.26 23.17
C ASP A 568 15.05 18.87 23.69
N TYR A 569 14.95 20.19 23.69
CA TYR A 569 13.79 20.91 24.25
C TYR A 569 13.27 21.97 23.30
N VAL A 570 11.97 22.17 23.37
CA VAL A 570 11.26 23.14 22.51
C VAL A 570 10.29 23.98 23.36
N TRP A 571 10.31 25.29 23.18
CA TRP A 571 9.37 26.24 23.79
C TRP A 571 8.68 27.06 22.70
N THR A 572 7.46 27.51 23.02
CA THR A 572 6.73 28.44 22.17
C THR A 572 6.34 29.67 22.96
N ALA A 573 6.51 30.85 22.37
CA ALA A 573 6.08 32.10 22.96
C ALA A 573 5.39 32.98 21.93
N SER A 574 4.30 33.62 22.35
CA SER A 574 3.56 34.57 21.53
C SER A 574 3.78 35.98 22.06
N VAL A 575 4.26 36.88 21.21
CA VAL A 575 4.50 38.29 21.56
C VAL A 575 3.65 39.18 20.66
N THR A 576 2.97 40.15 21.28
CA THR A 576 2.08 41.09 20.61
C THR A 576 2.81 42.41 20.31
N HIS A 577 2.75 42.85 19.06
CA HIS A 577 3.31 44.14 18.64
C HIS A 577 2.21 45.15 18.36
N GLU A 578 2.39 46.37 18.85
CA GLU A 578 1.56 47.52 18.48
C GLU A 578 2.21 48.17 17.24
N ARG A 579 1.56 48.01 16.10
CA ARG A 579 1.98 48.66 14.87
C ARG A 579 1.41 50.07 14.83
N THR A 580 2.20 51.07 15.11
CA THR A 580 1.87 52.46 14.82
C THR A 580 1.96 52.70 13.32
N ALA A 581 0.87 52.50 12.60
CA ALA A 581 0.82 52.87 11.19
C ALA A 581 0.80 54.42 11.09
N LEU A 582 1.91 54.97 10.59
CA LEU A 582 1.99 56.32 10.07
C LEU A 582 1.15 56.43 8.80
N SER A 583 -0.15 56.56 8.90
CA SER A 583 -1.04 56.98 7.83
C SER A 583 -1.92 58.09 8.31
N ASN A 584 -2.01 59.14 7.54
CA ASN A 584 -2.70 60.39 7.77
C ASN A 584 -4.06 60.25 8.43
N ALA A 585 -4.16 60.99 9.53
CA ALA A 585 -5.38 61.52 10.18
C ALA A 585 -6.74 60.97 9.76
N ALA A 586 -7.33 60.15 10.57
CA ALA A 586 -8.69 60.07 11.06
C ALA A 586 -9.18 58.71 11.57
N ASP A 587 -8.47 57.62 11.30
CA ASP A 587 -8.92 56.31 11.78
C ASP A 587 -7.73 55.54 12.41
N ARG A 588 -7.51 55.78 13.73
CA ARG A 588 -6.53 55.03 14.53
C ARG A 588 -7.13 53.69 14.95
N THR A 589 -7.13 52.73 14.06
CA THR A 589 -7.31 51.34 14.46
C THR A 589 -5.93 50.74 14.75
N GLU A 590 -5.59 50.64 16.02
CA GLU A 590 -4.41 49.92 16.49
C GLU A 590 -4.55 48.43 16.14
N LYS A 591 -3.90 47.99 15.07
CA LYS A 591 -3.80 46.55 14.76
C LYS A 591 -2.69 45.93 15.60
N LYS A 592 -3.09 45.19 16.62
CA LYS A 592 -2.17 44.31 17.37
C LYS A 592 -1.87 43.06 16.50
N GLU A 593 -0.61 42.91 16.13
CA GLU A 593 -0.12 41.73 15.38
C GLU A 593 0.61 40.82 16.37
N ALA A 594 0.18 39.57 16.53
CA ALA A 594 0.88 38.58 17.32
C ALA A 594 1.93 37.85 16.49
N ARG A 595 3.15 37.74 17.02
CA ARG A 595 4.21 36.94 16.44
C ARG A 595 4.48 35.74 17.36
N HIS A 596 4.62 34.57 16.74
CA HIS A 596 4.87 33.33 17.44
C HIS A 596 6.32 32.89 17.23
N TYR A 597 7.05 32.72 18.31
CA TYR A 597 8.43 32.27 18.30
C TYR A 597 8.49 30.83 18.80
N VAL A 598 9.36 30.05 18.15
CA VAL A 598 9.71 28.69 18.57
C VAL A 598 11.20 28.72 18.91
N ILE A 599 11.54 28.31 20.10
CA ILE A 599 12.91 28.29 20.62
C ILE A 599 13.25 26.84 20.89
N VAL A 600 14.38 26.41 20.34
CA VAL A 600 14.86 25.02 20.43
C VAL A 600 16.21 25.03 21.11
N SER A 601 16.36 24.29 22.20
CA SER A 601 17.67 24.05 22.81
C SER A 601 18.28 22.77 22.26
N LYS A 602 19.56 22.83 21.98
CA LYS A 602 20.35 21.73 21.46
C LYS A 602 21.34 21.27 22.52
N SER A 603 21.37 19.98 22.78
CA SER A 603 22.43 19.32 23.51
C SER A 603 23.39 18.71 22.50
N GLN A 604 24.65 19.15 22.55
CA GLN A 604 25.71 18.46 21.82
C GLN A 604 26.48 17.62 22.82
N ASP A 605 26.76 16.39 22.48
CA ASP A 605 27.60 15.44 23.27
C ASP A 605 29.03 15.95 23.53
N SER A 606 29.37 17.14 23.08
CA SER A 606 30.66 17.78 23.29
C SER A 606 30.59 19.32 23.30
N GLU A 607 30.73 19.90 24.46
CA GLU A 607 31.25 21.24 24.80
C GLU A 607 30.46 22.49 24.33
N LYS A 608 29.42 22.46 23.49
CA LYS A 608 28.64 23.65 23.15
C LYS A 608 27.14 23.35 23.20
N GLU A 609 26.53 23.77 24.27
CA GLU A 609 25.08 23.87 24.38
C GLU A 609 24.64 25.18 23.76
N ASP A 610 23.73 25.13 22.76
CA ASP A 610 23.21 26.33 22.13
C ASP A 610 21.68 26.27 21.96
N SER A 611 21.06 27.37 21.61
CA SER A 611 19.63 27.47 21.31
C SER A 611 19.40 28.15 19.99
N GLU A 612 18.44 27.67 19.20
CA GLU A 612 17.99 28.29 17.96
C GLU A 612 16.60 28.87 18.09
N VAL A 613 16.34 29.99 17.41
CA VAL A 613 15.06 30.67 17.45
C VAL A 613 14.46 30.73 16.04
N PHE A 614 13.19 30.36 15.96
CA PHE A 614 12.42 30.41 14.72
C PHE A 614 11.17 31.28 14.90
N LEU A 615 10.77 31.95 13.85
CA LEU A 615 9.50 32.65 13.74
C LEU A 615 8.51 31.77 13.00
N LEU A 616 7.40 31.44 13.64
CA LEU A 616 6.28 30.73 13.02
C LEU A 616 5.40 31.75 12.28
N LYS A 617 5.31 31.65 10.97
CA LYS A 617 4.49 32.51 10.12
C LYS A 617 3.57 31.66 9.26
N GLY A 618 2.29 31.57 9.68
CA GLY A 618 1.36 30.64 9.09
C GLY A 618 1.77 29.19 9.36
N HIS A 619 2.15 28.48 8.31
CA HIS A 619 2.64 27.09 8.38
C HIS A 619 4.16 26.97 8.22
N ASP A 620 4.86 28.10 8.05
CA ASP A 620 6.31 28.11 7.82
C ASP A 620 7.07 28.47 9.10
N LEU A 621 8.12 27.69 9.40
CA LEU A 621 9.14 27.99 10.41
C LEU A 621 10.32 28.65 9.72
N LYS A 622 10.61 29.90 10.06
CA LYS A 622 11.76 30.64 9.52
C LYS A 622 12.78 30.93 10.60
N PRO A 623 14.08 30.67 10.38
CA PRO A 623 15.12 31.04 11.33
C PRO A 623 15.05 32.54 11.62
N PHE A 624 14.98 32.89 12.92
CA PHE A 624 14.97 34.27 13.35
C PHE A 624 16.36 34.68 13.80
N LYS A 625 17.01 35.55 13.02
CA LYS A 625 18.35 36.05 13.28
C LYS A 625 18.27 37.52 13.69
N ALA A 626 18.35 37.78 14.97
CA ALA A 626 18.52 39.14 15.49
C ALA A 626 19.86 39.21 16.25
N PRO A 627 20.69 40.24 16.05
CA PRO A 627 22.02 40.35 16.67
C PRO A 627 21.99 40.33 18.20
N GLU A 628 20.89 40.76 18.79
CA GLU A 628 20.69 40.86 20.24
C GLU A 628 20.10 39.58 20.83
N PHE A 629 19.54 38.73 19.99
CA PHE A 629 19.06 37.41 20.34
C PHE A 629 20.19 36.44 20.01
N ASN A 630 21.21 36.40 20.86
CA ASN A 630 22.35 35.52 20.65
C ASN A 630 22.17 34.24 21.45
N PRO A 631 21.60 33.20 20.81
CA PRO A 631 21.34 31.93 21.47
C PRO A 631 22.60 31.06 21.65
N ASN A 632 23.71 31.41 21.00
CA ASN A 632 24.85 30.54 20.79
C ASN A 632 25.75 30.38 22.03
N GLU A 633 25.39 30.93 23.20
CA GLU A 633 26.28 30.96 24.35
C GLU A 633 25.73 30.18 25.57
N ASP A 634 24.45 29.77 25.57
CA ASP A 634 23.89 29.09 26.74
C ASP A 634 22.61 28.29 26.39
N PHE A 635 22.34 27.31 27.22
CA PHE A 635 21.19 26.42 27.13
C PHE A 635 19.92 27.09 27.68
N THR A 636 18.84 27.07 26.94
CA THR A 636 17.56 27.60 27.40
C THR A 636 16.86 26.58 28.30
N ILE A 637 16.53 27.01 29.50
CA ILE A 637 15.81 26.21 30.50
C ILE A 637 14.30 26.43 30.41
N ASP A 638 13.89 27.69 30.20
CA ASP A 638 12.46 28.04 30.09
C ASP A 638 12.26 29.34 29.33
N VAL A 639 11.06 29.49 28.73
CA VAL A 639 10.68 30.67 27.96
C VAL A 639 9.25 31.08 28.29
N GLY A 640 9.03 32.35 28.50
CA GLY A 640 7.71 32.91 28.78
C GLY A 640 7.49 34.28 28.16
N ALA A 641 6.24 34.70 28.08
CA ALA A 641 5.85 36.05 27.69
C ALA A 641 5.34 36.82 28.90
N LEU A 642 5.87 38.03 29.13
CA LEU A 642 5.50 38.94 30.23
C LEU A 642 4.87 40.24 29.68
N ALA A 643 4.32 41.04 30.58
CA ALA A 643 3.74 42.36 30.33
C ALA A 643 2.69 42.33 29.20
N ASP A 644 1.62 41.61 29.41
CA ASP A 644 0.54 41.42 28.42
C ASP A 644 1.02 40.93 27.05
N LYS A 645 2.03 40.02 27.08
CA LYS A 645 2.66 39.45 25.88
C LYS A 645 3.44 40.46 25.05
N THR A 646 3.92 41.55 25.62
CA THR A 646 4.77 42.53 24.91
C THR A 646 6.26 42.20 25.02
N ARG A 647 6.65 41.36 25.97
CA ARG A 647 8.05 40.99 26.22
C ARG A 647 8.23 39.49 26.27
N LEU A 648 9.28 39.01 25.60
CA LEU A 648 9.76 37.65 25.71
C LEU A 648 10.78 37.56 26.83
N VAL A 649 10.65 36.57 27.68
CA VAL A 649 11.65 36.25 28.73
C VAL A 649 12.20 34.86 28.47
N GLN A 650 13.51 34.77 28.48
CA GLN A 650 14.24 33.54 28.31
C GLN A 650 15.10 33.30 29.58
N VAL A 651 14.92 32.15 30.15
CA VAL A 651 15.70 31.67 31.28
C VAL A 651 16.82 30.78 30.73
N LEU A 652 18.02 31.24 30.88
CA LEU A 652 19.23 30.50 30.55
C LEU A 652 19.80 29.87 31.83
N ARG A 653 20.77 28.97 31.70
CA ARG A 653 21.37 28.30 32.88
C ARG A 653 21.98 29.29 33.89
N ASN A 654 22.61 30.37 33.43
CA ASN A 654 23.33 31.33 34.24
C ASN A 654 22.69 32.71 34.33
N GLU A 655 21.69 33.00 33.55
CA GLU A 655 21.05 34.33 33.50
C GLU A 655 19.62 34.31 33.00
N VAL A 656 18.88 35.36 33.30
CA VAL A 656 17.55 35.61 32.78
C VAL A 656 17.62 36.84 31.86
N ARG A 657 17.15 36.69 30.62
CA ARG A 657 17.10 37.75 29.62
C ARG A 657 15.66 38.12 29.32
N SER A 658 15.39 39.41 29.22
CA SER A 658 14.12 39.95 28.77
C SER A 658 14.35 40.68 27.45
N TYR A 659 13.55 40.33 26.44
CA TYR A 659 13.63 40.91 25.09
C TYR A 659 12.39 41.74 24.83
N ASP A 660 12.60 42.98 24.40
CA ASP A 660 11.58 43.87 23.86
C ASP A 660 11.69 43.76 22.33
N ILE A 661 10.74 43.08 21.72
CA ILE A 661 10.81 42.75 20.30
C ILE A 661 10.02 43.80 19.50
N GLY A 662 10.73 44.84 19.02
CA GLY A 662 10.16 45.85 18.11
C GLY A 662 10.05 45.36 16.65
N GLU A 663 9.53 46.22 15.77
CA GLU A 663 9.38 45.88 14.34
C GLU A 663 10.71 45.59 13.63
N CYS A 664 11.79 46.23 14.07
CA CYS A 664 13.10 46.16 13.43
C CYS A 664 14.28 45.88 14.38
N TYR A 665 14.03 45.76 15.67
CA TYR A 665 15.11 45.54 16.65
C TYR A 665 14.60 44.71 17.83
N VAL A 666 15.52 43.98 18.43
CA VAL A 666 15.35 43.26 19.70
C VAL A 666 16.28 43.92 20.71
N SER A 667 15.74 44.44 21.79
CA SER A 667 16.52 44.99 22.90
C SER A 667 16.55 43.99 24.04
N ALA A 668 17.73 43.46 24.37
CA ALA A 668 17.91 42.51 25.46
C ALA A 668 18.31 43.24 26.75
N ARG A 669 17.64 42.93 27.87
CA ARG A 669 18.07 43.36 29.21
C ARG A 669 18.39 42.14 30.04
N ARG A 670 19.60 42.07 30.54
CA ARG A 670 20.02 41.08 31.54
C ARG A 670 19.35 41.43 32.88
N MET A 671 18.51 40.54 33.41
CA MET A 671 17.71 40.82 34.61
C MET A 671 18.44 40.38 35.91
N SER A 672 19.15 39.28 35.88
CA SER A 672 19.94 38.80 37.00
C SER A 672 20.99 37.77 36.55
N LYS A 673 22.07 37.68 37.27
CA LYS A 673 23.00 36.55 37.18
C LYS A 673 22.57 35.51 38.23
N ILE A 674 22.28 34.31 37.78
CA ILE A 674 21.95 33.20 38.69
C ILE A 674 23.29 32.73 39.26
N GLU A 675 23.54 33.03 40.54
CA GLU A 675 24.68 32.43 41.26
C GLU A 675 24.30 30.99 41.59
N SER A 676 25.06 30.02 41.07
CA SER A 676 24.89 28.61 41.41
C SER A 676 25.14 28.42 42.90
N TYR A 677 24.10 28.01 43.63
CA TYR A 677 24.21 27.42 44.94
C TYR A 677 24.53 25.93 44.83
#